data_b33f7a170684279394d26f78ab788e9d
#
_entry.id   b33f7a170684279394d26f78ab788e9d
#
_cell.length_a   1.000
_cell.length_b   1.000
_cell.length_c   1.000
_cell.angle_alpha   90.00
_cell.angle_beta   90.00
_cell.angle_gamma   90.00
#
_symmetry.space_group_name_H-M   'P 1'
#
loop_
_entity.id
_entity.type
_entity.pdbx_description
1 polymer ?
#
loop_
_entity_poly.entity_id
_entity_poly.type
_entity_poly.pdbx_seq_one_letter_code
_entity_poly.pdbx_strand_id
1 'polypeptide(L)'
;MSNTTKTANELIPAISLRGLVVFPAMVLHFDIGRERSVNAVKAAAEGNGRIFLVAQKDAAQTEPELSDIYEVGVIAEVRQLLTTPDGSTRVLVEGLTRAKRVKSVPGKEYLQFEVKELPVRGMELSESTAAAAVRALKNTFAEYAQISPRMPRELFEGIMSEENCAELFEKVVFNVVLKVEDKQALLETNGLLRRVKTLISMLESEIEIIETEIDIQEQVKEQVDKNQREYYLREQLRAIYKQLGEGDNPQEEADGYIEKIRALNLSDEITEKLVGEAQKLVKMSYSSQEAGVIRGYLDTVLELPWNVKTKDKLDIDKVQKQLDKDHYGLKKVKERITEIISVRALAPDVKGQIICLYGPPGVGKTSIGKSIAEALGRNYVRISLGGVHDEAEIRGHRKTYIGAMPGRIAAALKQAKSMNPVMLLDEIDKMGSDYKGDPASAMLEVLDSEQNTTFTDHFLEIPLDLSDVLFITTANSLDTIPAPLLDRMEVIELSSYTREEKFNIAKKHLLPKQLKKHGEKSTTLKVNDKALYSIIDFYTREAGVRKLERSIADICRKSAKKLVSGEKKVTVTDENITDFLGVKKYLPEHLEAHDEVGLVNGMAWTSVGGVLMPLEVLILDGTGKTEFTGSLGDVMKESAKIAVSLTRSIAKKYNIDPEFWKTKDIHIHAPEGAVPKDGPSAGVTLTTALVSALSGTPVRRDVAMTGEITLRGKVLAIGGLKEKTMAAYRAGVKTVCIPKENEPDIDELDDVVKNSLKFVVAEDISTVLETALVIPNCNPKEKAPLKRRTTAKAKAEKKLPALTAN
;
A
#
# COMPACT_ATOMS: atom_id res chain seq x y z
N MET A 1 -30.43 -21.61 -56.00
CA MET A 1 -31.23 -20.38 -55.75
C MET A 1 -31.60 -20.37 -54.31
N SER A 2 -30.91 -19.60 -53.54
CA SER A 2 -31.09 -19.46 -52.07
C SER A 2 -32.29 -18.56 -51.81
N ASN A 3 -33.37 -19.13 -51.34
CA ASN A 3 -34.49 -18.38 -50.80
C ASN A 3 -34.08 -17.77 -49.43
N THR A 4 -33.61 -16.55 -49.47
CA THR A 4 -33.52 -15.71 -48.27
C THR A 4 -34.93 -15.20 -47.96
N THR A 5 -35.69 -15.92 -47.17
CA THR A 5 -36.90 -15.40 -46.52
C THR A 5 -36.46 -14.25 -45.60
N LYS A 6 -36.80 -13.01 -46.03
CA LYS A 6 -36.76 -11.85 -45.14
C LYS A 6 -37.73 -12.14 -43.98
N THR A 7 -37.21 -12.49 -42.78
CA THR A 7 -37.99 -12.54 -41.56
C THR A 7 -38.56 -11.15 -41.32
N ALA A 8 -39.88 -10.99 -41.54
CA ALA A 8 -40.59 -9.75 -41.24
C ALA A 8 -40.57 -9.53 -39.73
N ASN A 9 -40.34 -8.30 -39.31
CA ASN A 9 -40.47 -7.94 -37.90
C ASN A 9 -41.95 -8.10 -37.51
N GLU A 10 -42.20 -8.83 -36.44
CA GLU A 10 -43.56 -9.08 -35.93
C GLU A 10 -43.79 -8.24 -34.66
N LEU A 11 -44.95 -7.65 -34.55
CA LEU A 11 -45.34 -6.86 -33.38
C LEU A 11 -46.10 -7.75 -32.39
N ILE A 12 -45.51 -8.09 -31.28
CA ILE A 12 -46.00 -9.09 -30.35
C ILE A 12 -46.12 -8.49 -28.91
N PRO A 13 -47.22 -8.80 -28.17
CA PRO A 13 -47.27 -8.54 -26.74
C PRO A 13 -46.13 -9.24 -25.99
N ALA A 14 -45.60 -8.65 -24.92
CA ALA A 14 -44.44 -9.17 -24.24
C ALA A 14 -44.61 -9.22 -22.71
N ILE A 15 -43.96 -10.18 -22.08
CA ILE A 15 -43.86 -10.33 -20.64
C ILE A 15 -42.39 -10.39 -20.24
N SER A 16 -42.05 -9.60 -19.22
CA SER A 16 -40.77 -9.73 -18.51
C SER A 16 -40.84 -10.80 -17.40
N LEU A 17 -40.11 -11.89 -17.57
CA LEU A 17 -40.10 -13.02 -16.64
C LEU A 17 -39.09 -12.78 -15.51
N ARG A 18 -39.50 -13.09 -14.28
CA ARG A 18 -38.71 -12.93 -13.07
C ARG A 18 -38.01 -14.25 -12.73
N GLY A 19 -36.68 -14.27 -12.82
CA GLY A 19 -35.89 -15.43 -12.42
C GLY A 19 -36.07 -16.66 -13.33
N LEU A 20 -36.61 -16.49 -14.54
CA LEU A 20 -36.93 -17.56 -15.44
C LEU A 20 -36.55 -17.19 -16.87
N VAL A 21 -35.83 -18.10 -17.55
CA VAL A 21 -35.52 -18.01 -18.99
C VAL A 21 -36.23 -19.14 -19.71
N VAL A 22 -36.98 -18.80 -20.72
CA VAL A 22 -37.71 -19.77 -21.55
C VAL A 22 -36.89 -20.10 -22.79
N PHE A 23 -36.92 -21.39 -23.20
CA PHE A 23 -36.28 -21.85 -24.43
C PHE A 23 -37.34 -22.33 -25.45
N PRO A 24 -37.01 -22.44 -26.72
CA PRO A 24 -37.88 -23.10 -27.73
C PRO A 24 -38.23 -24.51 -27.27
N ALA A 25 -39.38 -25.01 -27.71
CA ALA A 25 -39.98 -26.29 -27.34
C ALA A 25 -40.27 -26.50 -25.84
N MET A 26 -40.04 -25.49 -25.01
CA MET A 26 -40.31 -25.54 -23.56
C MET A 26 -41.81 -25.31 -23.32
N VAL A 27 -42.47 -26.25 -22.66
CA VAL A 27 -43.84 -26.11 -22.20
C VAL A 27 -43.81 -25.87 -20.69
N LEU A 28 -44.27 -24.74 -20.25
CA LEU A 28 -44.28 -24.39 -18.83
C LEU A 28 -45.47 -23.55 -18.41
N HIS A 29 -45.79 -23.64 -17.14
CA HIS A 29 -46.83 -22.80 -16.56
C HIS A 29 -46.19 -21.89 -15.49
N PHE A 30 -46.65 -20.65 -15.42
CA PHE A 30 -46.24 -19.71 -14.38
C PHE A 30 -47.39 -18.77 -14.01
N ASP A 31 -47.30 -18.24 -12.80
CA ASP A 31 -48.29 -17.31 -12.29
C ASP A 31 -47.92 -15.87 -12.65
N ILE A 32 -48.88 -15.10 -13.06
CA ILE A 32 -48.74 -13.71 -13.45
C ILE A 32 -49.45 -12.85 -12.41
N GLY A 33 -48.66 -11.97 -11.74
CA GLY A 33 -49.19 -11.06 -10.72
C GLY A 33 -49.21 -9.60 -11.14
N ARG A 34 -48.46 -9.22 -12.18
CA ARG A 34 -48.36 -7.83 -12.65
C ARG A 34 -49.51 -7.52 -13.64
N GLU A 35 -50.21 -6.43 -13.42
CA GLU A 35 -51.37 -6.01 -14.25
C GLU A 35 -50.97 -5.87 -15.72
N ARG A 36 -49.78 -5.26 -16.00
CA ARG A 36 -49.22 -5.15 -17.37
C ARG A 36 -48.99 -6.51 -18.03
N SER A 37 -48.55 -7.51 -17.25
CA SER A 37 -48.32 -8.87 -17.79
C SER A 37 -49.62 -9.61 -18.04
N VAL A 38 -50.63 -9.43 -17.18
CA VAL A 38 -51.98 -9.99 -17.38
C VAL A 38 -52.59 -9.41 -18.64
N ASN A 39 -52.49 -8.10 -18.82
CA ASN A 39 -53.03 -7.43 -20.03
C ASN A 39 -52.26 -7.88 -21.31
N ALA A 40 -50.96 -8.13 -21.24
CA ALA A 40 -50.20 -8.67 -22.38
C ALA A 40 -50.65 -10.08 -22.78
N VAL A 41 -50.94 -10.97 -21.82
CA VAL A 41 -51.44 -12.33 -22.13
C VAL A 41 -52.84 -12.30 -22.69
N LYS A 42 -53.74 -11.47 -22.14
CA LYS A 42 -55.09 -11.29 -22.69
C LYS A 42 -55.03 -10.81 -24.14
N ALA A 43 -54.22 -9.79 -24.41
CA ALA A 43 -54.01 -9.26 -25.73
C ALA A 43 -53.43 -10.30 -26.70
N ALA A 44 -52.53 -11.17 -26.22
CA ALA A 44 -52.01 -12.29 -27.01
C ALA A 44 -53.09 -13.35 -27.30
N ALA A 45 -53.90 -13.73 -26.29
CA ALA A 45 -54.95 -14.72 -26.43
C ALA A 45 -56.12 -14.24 -27.35
N GLU A 46 -56.42 -12.95 -27.35
CA GLU A 46 -57.42 -12.33 -28.23
C GLU A 46 -56.90 -12.14 -29.68
N GLY A 47 -55.55 -12.14 -29.84
CA GLY A 47 -54.86 -11.97 -31.11
C GLY A 47 -54.53 -13.29 -31.80
N ASN A 48 -53.26 -13.46 -32.11
CA ASN A 48 -52.74 -14.66 -32.80
C ASN A 48 -52.21 -15.73 -31.83
N GLY A 49 -52.43 -15.61 -30.54
CA GLY A 49 -51.93 -16.50 -29.47
C GLY A 49 -50.44 -16.38 -29.17
N ARG A 50 -49.73 -15.49 -29.86
CA ARG A 50 -48.27 -15.34 -29.70
C ARG A 50 -47.94 -14.28 -28.69
N ILE A 51 -46.92 -14.58 -27.84
CA ILE A 51 -46.40 -13.70 -26.82
C ILE A 51 -44.87 -13.77 -26.79
N PHE A 52 -44.20 -12.64 -26.57
CA PHE A 52 -42.74 -12.60 -26.42
C PHE A 52 -42.38 -12.68 -24.95
N LEU A 53 -41.69 -13.73 -24.57
CA LEU A 53 -41.20 -13.97 -23.23
C LEU A 53 -39.71 -13.63 -23.15
N VAL A 54 -39.39 -12.74 -22.24
CA VAL A 54 -38.02 -12.26 -22.06
C VAL A 54 -37.68 -12.14 -20.58
N ALA A 55 -36.51 -12.56 -20.18
CA ALA A 55 -36.08 -12.49 -18.79
C ALA A 55 -35.73 -11.05 -18.38
N GLN A 56 -35.96 -10.71 -17.12
CA GLN A 56 -35.40 -9.49 -16.52
C GLN A 56 -34.04 -9.79 -15.90
N LYS A 57 -33.15 -8.76 -15.87
CA LYS A 57 -31.78 -8.91 -15.41
C LYS A 57 -31.67 -9.07 -13.90
N ASP A 58 -32.47 -8.33 -13.15
CA ASP A 58 -32.53 -8.42 -11.69
C ASP A 58 -33.91 -8.95 -11.27
N ALA A 59 -33.93 -10.13 -10.65
CA ALA A 59 -35.15 -10.75 -10.14
C ALA A 59 -35.75 -10.02 -8.95
N ALA A 60 -35.02 -9.16 -8.22
CA ALA A 60 -35.52 -8.42 -7.08
C ALA A 60 -36.40 -7.22 -7.50
N GLN A 61 -36.21 -6.71 -8.70
CA GLN A 61 -36.90 -5.52 -9.20
C GLN A 61 -38.38 -5.79 -9.49
N THR A 62 -39.26 -4.99 -8.90
CA THR A 62 -40.71 -5.22 -9.01
C THR A 62 -41.27 -4.73 -10.35
N GLU A 63 -40.82 -3.58 -10.84
CA GLU A 63 -41.23 -2.98 -12.12
C GLU A 63 -39.97 -2.68 -12.95
N PRO A 64 -39.58 -3.59 -13.86
CA PRO A 64 -38.39 -3.41 -14.69
C PRO A 64 -38.66 -2.38 -15.80
N GLU A 65 -37.67 -1.49 -15.99
CA GLU A 65 -37.58 -0.62 -17.15
C GLU A 65 -37.05 -1.39 -18.36
N LEU A 66 -37.06 -0.75 -19.52
CA LEU A 66 -36.57 -1.40 -20.76
C LEU A 66 -35.07 -1.76 -20.72
N SER A 67 -34.29 -1.07 -19.91
CA SER A 67 -32.87 -1.33 -19.64
C SER A 67 -32.61 -2.58 -18.79
N ASP A 68 -33.61 -2.96 -17.98
CA ASP A 68 -33.52 -4.04 -17.00
C ASP A 68 -34.00 -5.38 -17.59
N ILE A 69 -34.42 -5.38 -18.85
CA ILE A 69 -34.88 -6.55 -19.59
C ILE A 69 -33.84 -6.92 -20.62
N TYR A 70 -33.59 -8.20 -20.81
CA TYR A 70 -32.70 -8.69 -21.85
C TYR A 70 -33.24 -8.35 -23.26
N GLU A 71 -32.39 -8.38 -24.27
CA GLU A 71 -32.81 -8.11 -25.67
C GLU A 71 -33.30 -9.34 -26.37
N VAL A 72 -32.81 -10.52 -25.98
CA VAL A 72 -33.16 -11.82 -26.60
C VAL A 72 -34.10 -12.56 -25.67
N GLY A 73 -35.17 -13.04 -26.23
CA GLY A 73 -36.18 -13.85 -25.56
C GLY A 73 -36.76 -14.90 -26.55
N VAL A 74 -37.93 -15.43 -26.23
CA VAL A 74 -38.60 -16.48 -27.00
C VAL A 74 -40.02 -16.01 -27.33
N ILE A 75 -40.39 -16.17 -28.58
CA ILE A 75 -41.79 -16.10 -28.99
C ILE A 75 -42.45 -17.42 -28.58
N ALA A 76 -43.47 -17.32 -27.75
CA ALA A 76 -44.23 -18.46 -27.26
C ALA A 76 -45.70 -18.37 -27.67
N GLU A 77 -46.36 -19.51 -27.70
CA GLU A 77 -47.78 -19.62 -27.89
C GLU A 77 -48.49 -19.82 -26.56
N VAL A 78 -49.52 -19.04 -26.32
CA VAL A 78 -50.35 -19.21 -25.11
C VAL A 78 -51.31 -20.37 -25.35
N ARG A 79 -51.07 -21.50 -24.68
CA ARG A 79 -51.89 -22.72 -24.81
C ARG A 79 -53.12 -22.72 -23.94
N GLN A 80 -53.00 -22.18 -22.71
CA GLN A 80 -54.09 -22.14 -21.74
C GLN A 80 -53.92 -20.98 -20.77
N LEU A 81 -55.08 -20.37 -20.45
CA LEU A 81 -55.16 -19.31 -19.44
C LEU A 81 -56.16 -19.75 -18.37
N LEU A 82 -55.73 -19.76 -17.11
CA LEU A 82 -56.53 -20.12 -15.97
C LEU A 82 -56.50 -18.97 -14.96
N THR A 83 -57.66 -18.47 -14.59
CA THR A 83 -57.72 -17.52 -13.45
C THR A 83 -58.07 -18.30 -12.18
N THR A 84 -57.24 -18.22 -11.19
CA THR A 84 -57.43 -18.91 -9.90
C THR A 84 -58.36 -18.14 -9.00
N PRO A 85 -59.05 -18.79 -8.03
CA PRO A 85 -60.04 -18.14 -7.18
C PRO A 85 -59.46 -17.01 -6.30
N ASP A 86 -58.17 -16.97 -6.08
CA ASP A 86 -57.43 -15.93 -5.35
C ASP A 86 -57.07 -14.70 -6.20
N GLY A 87 -57.50 -14.69 -7.50
CA GLY A 87 -57.29 -13.56 -8.41
C GLY A 87 -55.95 -13.59 -9.15
N SER A 88 -55.11 -14.59 -8.93
CA SER A 88 -53.88 -14.77 -9.71
C SER A 88 -54.21 -15.41 -11.09
N THR A 89 -53.43 -15.07 -12.09
CA THR A 89 -53.63 -15.62 -13.44
C THR A 89 -52.48 -16.56 -13.76
N ARG A 90 -52.78 -17.84 -14.00
CA ARG A 90 -51.81 -18.86 -14.42
C ARG A 90 -51.90 -19.04 -15.91
N VAL A 91 -50.75 -19.00 -16.59
CA VAL A 91 -50.65 -19.19 -17.99
C VAL A 91 -49.81 -20.41 -18.31
N LEU A 92 -50.27 -21.23 -19.28
CA LEU A 92 -49.50 -22.30 -19.91
C LEU A 92 -49.05 -21.80 -21.27
N VAL A 93 -47.74 -21.81 -21.46
CA VAL A 93 -47.10 -21.36 -22.72
C VAL A 93 -46.18 -22.44 -23.28
N GLU A 94 -46.07 -22.42 -24.61
CA GLU A 94 -45.12 -23.23 -25.32
C GLU A 94 -44.17 -22.33 -26.11
N GLY A 95 -42.86 -22.42 -25.83
CA GLY A 95 -41.83 -21.66 -26.55
C GLY A 95 -41.72 -22.13 -27.99
N LEU A 96 -41.82 -21.22 -28.96
CA LEU A 96 -41.75 -21.55 -30.38
C LEU A 96 -40.37 -21.30 -30.96
N THR A 97 -39.90 -20.05 -30.93
CA THR A 97 -38.64 -19.64 -31.54
C THR A 97 -37.99 -18.51 -30.79
N ARG A 98 -36.67 -18.46 -30.86
CA ARG A 98 -35.92 -17.34 -30.31
C ARG A 98 -36.13 -16.07 -31.09
N ALA A 99 -36.21 -14.94 -30.41
CA ALA A 99 -36.34 -13.65 -31.09
C ALA A 99 -35.56 -12.57 -30.36
N LYS A 100 -35.16 -11.57 -31.12
CA LYS A 100 -34.54 -10.37 -30.61
C LYS A 100 -35.50 -9.19 -30.67
N ARG A 101 -35.60 -8.46 -29.57
CA ARG A 101 -36.31 -7.19 -29.51
C ARG A 101 -35.62 -6.15 -30.39
N VAL A 102 -36.35 -5.57 -31.32
CA VAL A 102 -35.87 -4.53 -32.25
C VAL A 102 -36.27 -3.16 -31.72
N LYS A 103 -37.55 -2.99 -31.36
CA LYS A 103 -38.09 -1.71 -30.92
C LYS A 103 -39.24 -1.93 -29.94
N SER A 104 -39.35 -1.04 -28.95
CA SER A 104 -40.48 -0.96 -28.05
C SER A 104 -41.52 0.00 -28.63
N VAL A 105 -42.81 -0.40 -28.55
CA VAL A 105 -43.92 0.43 -28.97
C VAL A 105 -44.61 0.99 -27.74
N PRO A 106 -44.49 2.30 -27.47
CA PRO A 106 -45.15 2.92 -26.31
C PRO A 106 -46.65 3.13 -26.57
N GLY A 107 -47.45 3.23 -25.53
CA GLY A 107 -48.85 3.69 -25.57
C GLY A 107 -49.91 2.65 -25.31
N LYS A 108 -49.58 1.44 -24.86
CA LYS A 108 -50.53 0.42 -24.39
C LYS A 108 -50.36 0.14 -22.88
N GLU A 109 -51.39 -0.42 -22.26
CA GLU A 109 -51.39 -0.85 -20.87
C GLU A 109 -50.50 -2.07 -20.59
N TYR A 110 -49.81 -2.57 -21.62
CA TYR A 110 -48.90 -3.72 -21.57
C TYR A 110 -47.67 -3.49 -22.45
N LEU A 111 -46.62 -4.27 -22.20
CA LEU A 111 -45.40 -4.24 -23.03
C LEU A 111 -45.65 -4.83 -24.40
N GLN A 112 -45.29 -4.12 -25.46
CA GLN A 112 -45.36 -4.58 -26.83
C GLN A 112 -44.07 -4.29 -27.58
N PHE A 113 -43.49 -5.33 -28.16
CA PHE A 113 -42.23 -5.22 -28.86
C PHE A 113 -42.37 -5.64 -30.36
N GLU A 114 -41.68 -4.92 -31.16
CA GLU A 114 -41.31 -5.38 -32.50
C GLU A 114 -40.14 -6.34 -32.34
N VAL A 115 -40.32 -7.60 -32.69
CA VAL A 115 -39.35 -8.66 -32.53
C VAL A 115 -38.92 -9.24 -33.86
N LYS A 116 -37.67 -9.67 -33.92
CA LYS A 116 -37.13 -10.35 -35.11
C LYS A 116 -36.71 -11.75 -34.72
N GLU A 117 -37.23 -12.76 -35.41
CA GLU A 117 -36.84 -14.14 -35.16
C GLU A 117 -35.34 -14.36 -35.36
N LEU A 118 -34.74 -15.13 -34.46
CA LEU A 118 -33.34 -15.51 -34.48
C LEU A 118 -33.20 -17.02 -34.72
N PRO A 119 -33.10 -17.46 -35.97
CA PRO A 119 -32.89 -18.87 -36.25
C PRO A 119 -31.53 -19.33 -35.72
N VAL A 120 -31.45 -20.57 -35.26
CA VAL A 120 -30.19 -21.17 -34.84
C VAL A 120 -29.38 -21.47 -36.09
N ARG A 121 -28.25 -20.79 -36.28
CA ARG A 121 -27.32 -21.07 -37.38
C ARG A 121 -26.61 -22.41 -37.15
N GLY A 122 -26.36 -23.17 -38.20
CA GLY A 122 -25.59 -24.41 -38.08
C GLY A 122 -26.39 -25.57 -37.48
N MET A 123 -27.70 -25.66 -37.75
CA MET A 123 -28.49 -26.83 -37.34
C MET A 123 -28.07 -28.10 -38.10
N GLU A 124 -27.53 -27.98 -39.31
CA GLU A 124 -26.95 -29.08 -40.06
C GLU A 124 -25.50 -29.29 -39.64
N LEU A 125 -25.32 -30.04 -38.59
CA LEU A 125 -23.99 -30.53 -38.19
C LEU A 125 -23.65 -31.78 -39.02
N SER A 126 -22.36 -31.99 -39.33
CA SER A 126 -21.96 -33.30 -39.91
C SER A 126 -22.32 -34.40 -38.91
N GLU A 127 -22.69 -35.56 -39.42
CA GLU A 127 -23.13 -36.71 -38.62
C GLU A 127 -22.13 -37.04 -37.53
N SER A 128 -20.82 -36.99 -37.82
CA SER A 128 -19.74 -37.21 -36.85
C SER A 128 -19.66 -36.14 -35.76
N THR A 129 -19.90 -34.85 -36.15
CA THR A 129 -19.84 -33.74 -35.17
C THR A 129 -21.07 -33.74 -34.26
N ALA A 130 -22.24 -34.07 -34.81
CA ALA A 130 -23.47 -34.22 -34.04
C ALA A 130 -23.37 -35.37 -33.04
N ALA A 131 -22.90 -36.54 -33.48
CA ALA A 131 -22.70 -37.70 -32.63
C ALA A 131 -21.67 -37.41 -31.47
N ALA A 132 -20.57 -36.70 -31.77
CA ALA A 132 -19.62 -36.30 -30.79
C ALA A 132 -20.20 -35.31 -29.75
N ALA A 133 -20.98 -34.32 -30.20
CA ALA A 133 -21.63 -33.35 -29.32
C ALA A 133 -22.69 -34.01 -28.42
N VAL A 134 -23.52 -34.90 -28.98
CA VAL A 134 -24.49 -35.69 -28.20
C VAL A 134 -23.79 -36.51 -27.11
N ARG A 135 -22.73 -37.24 -27.49
CA ARG A 135 -21.98 -38.06 -26.54
C ARG A 135 -21.38 -37.24 -25.43
N ALA A 136 -20.71 -36.13 -25.74
CA ALA A 136 -20.12 -35.24 -24.76
C ALA A 136 -21.18 -34.69 -23.79
N LEU A 137 -22.30 -34.18 -24.33
CA LEU A 137 -23.37 -33.61 -23.52
C LEU A 137 -24.02 -34.67 -22.61
N LYS A 138 -24.26 -35.89 -23.15
CA LYS A 138 -24.79 -36.99 -22.34
C LYS A 138 -23.86 -37.39 -21.19
N ASN A 139 -22.55 -37.44 -21.44
CA ASN A 139 -21.58 -37.78 -20.41
C ASN A 139 -21.60 -36.75 -19.28
N THR A 140 -21.41 -35.47 -19.59
CA THR A 140 -21.41 -34.40 -18.56
C THR A 140 -22.77 -34.31 -17.84
N PHE A 141 -23.88 -34.51 -18.56
CA PHE A 141 -25.20 -34.53 -17.94
C PHE A 141 -25.39 -35.74 -17.01
N ALA A 142 -24.84 -36.91 -17.35
CA ALA A 142 -24.88 -38.08 -16.48
C ALA A 142 -24.09 -37.86 -15.17
N GLU A 143 -22.91 -37.21 -15.24
CA GLU A 143 -22.12 -36.81 -14.08
C GLU A 143 -22.93 -35.82 -13.20
N TYR A 144 -23.51 -34.78 -13.79
CA TYR A 144 -24.37 -33.83 -13.08
C TYR A 144 -25.56 -34.53 -12.39
N ALA A 145 -26.25 -35.44 -13.10
CA ALA A 145 -27.43 -36.14 -12.61
C ALA A 145 -27.10 -37.07 -11.41
N GLN A 146 -25.87 -37.63 -11.36
CA GLN A 146 -25.44 -38.48 -10.24
C GLN A 146 -25.29 -37.74 -8.91
N ILE A 147 -24.85 -36.49 -8.99
CA ILE A 147 -24.62 -35.68 -7.77
C ILE A 147 -25.80 -34.76 -7.43
N SER A 148 -26.70 -34.53 -8.40
CA SER A 148 -27.88 -33.69 -8.20
C SER A 148 -29.04 -34.43 -7.52
N PRO A 149 -29.43 -34.06 -6.31
CA PRO A 149 -30.41 -34.81 -5.51
C PRO A 149 -31.85 -34.71 -6.01
N ARG A 150 -32.09 -33.96 -7.09
CA ARG A 150 -33.45 -33.61 -7.57
C ARG A 150 -33.83 -34.20 -8.90
N MET A 151 -33.04 -35.10 -9.49
CA MET A 151 -33.29 -35.66 -10.83
C MET A 151 -34.10 -36.96 -10.71
N PRO A 152 -35.40 -36.97 -11.16
CA PRO A 152 -36.18 -38.21 -11.23
C PRO A 152 -35.60 -39.15 -12.27
N ARG A 153 -35.59 -40.45 -11.97
CA ARG A 153 -35.01 -41.46 -12.84
C ARG A 153 -35.66 -41.54 -14.20
N GLU A 154 -36.97 -41.36 -14.28
CA GLU A 154 -37.73 -41.35 -15.58
C GLU A 154 -37.31 -40.21 -16.51
N LEU A 155 -37.05 -39.02 -15.95
CA LEU A 155 -36.53 -37.86 -16.68
C LEU A 155 -35.11 -38.09 -17.18
N PHE A 156 -34.25 -38.67 -16.33
CA PHE A 156 -32.90 -39.02 -16.72
C PHE A 156 -32.85 -39.99 -17.88
N GLU A 157 -33.62 -41.09 -17.82
CA GLU A 157 -33.70 -42.10 -18.88
C GLU A 157 -34.30 -41.48 -20.20
N GLY A 158 -35.27 -40.59 -20.08
CA GLY A 158 -35.84 -39.87 -21.22
C GLY A 158 -34.90 -38.91 -21.92
N ILE A 159 -34.00 -38.25 -21.16
CA ILE A 159 -32.96 -37.37 -21.71
C ILE A 159 -31.85 -38.19 -22.36
N MET A 160 -31.43 -39.27 -21.70
CA MET A 160 -30.34 -40.13 -22.16
C MET A 160 -30.72 -40.93 -23.43
N SER A 161 -32.00 -41.17 -23.70
CA SER A 161 -32.47 -41.83 -24.94
C SER A 161 -32.49 -40.92 -26.19
N GLU A 162 -32.38 -39.58 -26.00
CA GLU A 162 -32.45 -38.62 -27.10
C GLU A 162 -31.18 -38.66 -27.95
N GLU A 163 -31.33 -38.80 -29.26
CA GLU A 163 -30.22 -38.83 -30.21
C GLU A 163 -30.07 -37.53 -31.02
N ASN A 164 -31.12 -36.72 -31.09
CA ASN A 164 -31.06 -35.45 -31.77
C ASN A 164 -30.34 -34.41 -30.92
N CYS A 165 -29.25 -33.88 -31.42
CA CYS A 165 -28.41 -32.93 -30.72
C CYS A 165 -29.14 -31.66 -30.26
N ALA A 166 -30.07 -31.16 -31.07
CA ALA A 166 -30.84 -29.95 -30.76
C ALA A 166 -31.90 -30.24 -29.66
N GLU A 167 -32.62 -31.35 -29.78
CA GLU A 167 -33.61 -31.77 -28.81
C GLU A 167 -32.97 -32.18 -27.47
N LEU A 168 -31.84 -32.86 -27.52
CA LEU A 168 -31.04 -33.17 -26.31
C LEU A 168 -30.61 -31.89 -25.58
N PHE A 169 -30.11 -30.91 -26.33
CA PHE A 169 -29.70 -29.64 -25.73
C PHE A 169 -30.88 -28.97 -25.00
N GLU A 170 -32.04 -28.85 -25.65
CA GLU A 170 -33.20 -28.20 -25.04
C GLU A 170 -33.75 -28.99 -23.84
N LYS A 171 -33.76 -30.34 -23.88
CA LYS A 171 -34.14 -31.20 -22.75
C LYS A 171 -33.21 -31.08 -21.59
N VAL A 172 -31.89 -31.00 -21.81
CA VAL A 172 -30.90 -30.82 -20.73
C VAL A 172 -31.06 -29.45 -20.13
N VAL A 173 -31.06 -28.34 -20.90
CA VAL A 173 -31.20 -26.97 -20.38
C VAL A 173 -32.46 -26.78 -19.55
N PHE A 174 -33.56 -27.47 -19.95
CA PHE A 174 -34.81 -27.39 -19.20
C PHE A 174 -34.71 -28.00 -17.81
N ASN A 175 -34.00 -29.14 -17.68
CA ASN A 175 -33.98 -29.93 -16.45
C ASN A 175 -32.79 -29.64 -15.53
N VAL A 176 -31.83 -28.82 -15.97
CA VAL A 176 -30.66 -28.42 -15.14
C VAL A 176 -30.94 -27.12 -14.40
N VAL A 177 -30.48 -27.09 -13.17
CA VAL A 177 -30.54 -25.88 -12.33
C VAL A 177 -29.30 -25.03 -12.63
N LEU A 178 -29.46 -24.02 -13.47
CA LEU A 178 -28.43 -23.02 -13.76
C LEU A 178 -28.93 -21.62 -13.37
N LYS A 179 -28.02 -20.70 -13.14
CA LYS A 179 -28.32 -19.28 -12.90
C LYS A 179 -29.06 -18.67 -14.10
N VAL A 180 -29.86 -17.65 -13.81
CA VAL A 180 -30.64 -16.96 -14.85
C VAL A 180 -29.72 -16.36 -15.93
N GLU A 181 -28.62 -15.80 -15.53
CA GLU A 181 -27.61 -15.19 -16.40
C GLU A 181 -27.00 -16.24 -17.34
N ASP A 182 -26.72 -17.43 -16.83
CA ASP A 182 -26.15 -18.55 -17.60
C ASP A 182 -27.15 -19.09 -18.62
N LYS A 183 -28.40 -19.30 -18.20
CA LYS A 183 -29.50 -19.69 -19.11
C LYS A 183 -29.74 -18.63 -20.19
N GLN A 184 -29.66 -17.36 -19.84
CA GLN A 184 -29.80 -16.26 -20.79
C GLN A 184 -28.63 -16.24 -21.79
N ALA A 185 -27.39 -16.43 -21.31
CA ALA A 185 -26.22 -16.52 -22.20
C ALA A 185 -26.33 -17.69 -23.20
N LEU A 186 -26.88 -18.83 -22.76
CA LEU A 186 -27.19 -19.95 -23.68
C LEU A 186 -28.27 -19.59 -24.70
N LEU A 187 -29.30 -18.85 -24.31
CA LEU A 187 -30.36 -18.40 -25.20
C LEU A 187 -29.81 -17.42 -26.24
N GLU A 188 -28.90 -16.52 -25.87
CA GLU A 188 -28.30 -15.53 -26.76
C GLU A 188 -27.26 -16.12 -27.71
N THR A 189 -26.58 -17.19 -27.28
CA THR A 189 -25.55 -17.84 -28.08
C THR A 189 -26.12 -18.36 -29.39
N ASN A 190 -25.46 -18.04 -30.51
CA ASN A 190 -25.86 -18.49 -31.83
C ASN A 190 -24.97 -19.65 -32.31
N GLY A 191 -25.58 -20.65 -32.94
CA GLY A 191 -24.92 -21.87 -33.42
C GLY A 191 -25.04 -23.03 -32.43
N LEU A 192 -25.64 -24.13 -32.89
CA LEU A 192 -25.96 -25.31 -32.07
C LEU A 192 -24.72 -25.87 -31.37
N LEU A 193 -23.61 -26.07 -32.06
CA LEU A 193 -22.39 -26.63 -31.48
C LEU A 193 -21.79 -25.72 -30.40
N ARG A 194 -21.88 -24.40 -30.59
CA ARG A 194 -21.40 -23.44 -29.60
C ARG A 194 -22.26 -23.48 -28.32
N ARG A 195 -23.59 -23.54 -28.51
CA ARG A 195 -24.55 -23.66 -27.38
C ARG A 195 -24.28 -24.92 -26.57
N VAL A 196 -24.08 -26.07 -27.23
CA VAL A 196 -23.76 -27.34 -26.57
C VAL A 196 -22.43 -27.25 -25.82
N LYS A 197 -21.38 -26.68 -26.42
CA LYS A 197 -20.08 -26.50 -25.72
C LYS A 197 -20.18 -25.60 -24.50
N THR A 198 -20.91 -24.50 -24.64
CA THR A 198 -21.12 -23.57 -23.51
C THR A 198 -21.92 -24.24 -22.38
N LEU A 199 -22.96 -25.03 -22.74
CA LEU A 199 -23.72 -25.79 -21.75
C LEU A 199 -22.85 -26.82 -21.01
N ILE A 200 -22.02 -27.57 -21.74
CA ILE A 200 -21.07 -28.52 -21.14
C ILE A 200 -20.18 -27.83 -20.12
N SER A 201 -19.55 -26.70 -20.50
CA SER A 201 -18.68 -25.95 -19.59
C SER A 201 -19.42 -25.40 -18.35
N MET A 202 -20.67 -24.98 -18.51
CA MET A 202 -21.50 -24.55 -17.38
C MET A 202 -21.86 -25.73 -16.45
N LEU A 203 -22.16 -26.91 -17.03
CA LEU A 203 -22.42 -28.13 -16.26
C LEU A 203 -21.18 -28.60 -15.50
N GLU A 204 -20.01 -28.57 -16.12
CA GLU A 204 -18.73 -28.89 -15.46
C GLU A 204 -18.46 -27.98 -14.26
N SER A 205 -18.71 -26.67 -14.41
CA SER A 205 -18.58 -25.70 -13.31
C SER A 205 -19.60 -25.96 -12.19
N GLU A 206 -20.84 -26.33 -12.55
CA GLU A 206 -21.89 -26.60 -11.56
C GLU A 206 -21.62 -27.92 -10.81
N ILE A 207 -21.05 -28.92 -11.48
CA ILE A 207 -20.58 -30.19 -10.88
C ILE A 207 -19.53 -29.88 -9.80
N GLU A 208 -18.51 -29.08 -10.12
CA GLU A 208 -17.45 -28.71 -9.18
C GLU A 208 -18.00 -27.97 -7.94
N ILE A 209 -19.00 -27.09 -8.13
CA ILE A 209 -19.67 -26.40 -7.03
C ILE A 209 -20.42 -27.39 -6.14
N ILE A 210 -21.22 -28.30 -6.73
CA ILE A 210 -22.01 -29.26 -5.97
C ILE A 210 -21.09 -30.24 -5.21
N GLU A 211 -20.00 -30.70 -5.83
CA GLU A 211 -19.01 -31.55 -5.16
C GLU A 211 -18.38 -30.85 -3.97
N THR A 212 -18.01 -29.56 -4.14
CA THR A 212 -17.49 -28.74 -3.04
C THR A 212 -18.52 -28.54 -1.92
N GLU A 213 -19.79 -28.35 -2.25
CA GLU A 213 -20.87 -28.24 -1.25
C GLU A 213 -21.07 -29.55 -0.47
N ILE A 214 -20.98 -30.68 -1.14
CA ILE A 214 -21.07 -32.02 -0.50
C ILE A 214 -19.90 -32.22 0.46
N ASP A 215 -18.68 -31.94 0.03
CA ASP A 215 -17.47 -32.04 0.89
C ASP A 215 -17.58 -31.15 2.13
N ILE A 216 -18.06 -29.90 1.96
CA ILE A 216 -18.28 -28.98 3.09
C ILE A 216 -19.35 -29.55 4.06
N GLN A 217 -20.44 -30.09 3.53
CA GLN A 217 -21.50 -30.67 4.37
C GLN A 217 -21.01 -31.92 5.12
N GLU A 218 -20.19 -32.76 4.50
CA GLU A 218 -19.59 -33.90 5.16
C GLU A 218 -18.63 -33.50 6.28
N GLN A 219 -17.77 -32.49 6.03
CA GLN A 219 -16.87 -31.94 7.06
C GLN A 219 -17.64 -31.33 8.23
N VAL A 220 -18.70 -30.57 7.95
CA VAL A 220 -19.56 -30.00 9.00
C VAL A 220 -20.23 -31.09 9.82
N LYS A 221 -20.74 -32.14 9.17
CA LYS A 221 -21.37 -33.28 9.83
C LYS A 221 -20.38 -34.05 10.72
N GLU A 222 -19.18 -34.34 10.22
CA GLU A 222 -18.11 -34.93 11.02
C GLU A 222 -17.75 -34.09 12.26
N GLN A 223 -17.69 -32.77 12.08
CA GLN A 223 -17.39 -31.85 13.17
C GLN A 223 -18.51 -31.81 14.23
N VAL A 224 -19.77 -31.83 13.79
CA VAL A 224 -20.92 -31.88 14.68
C VAL A 224 -20.95 -33.21 15.47
N ASP A 225 -20.72 -34.35 14.79
CA ASP A 225 -20.71 -35.66 15.42
C ASP A 225 -19.53 -35.79 16.43
N LYS A 226 -18.36 -35.23 16.10
CA LYS A 226 -17.22 -35.10 17.01
C LYS A 226 -17.59 -34.29 18.26
N ASN A 227 -18.19 -33.13 18.06
CA ASN A 227 -18.58 -32.24 19.15
C ASN A 227 -19.63 -32.86 20.05
N GLN A 228 -20.62 -33.56 19.49
CA GLN A 228 -21.65 -34.28 20.30
C GLN A 228 -21.03 -35.45 21.10
N ARG A 229 -20.10 -36.18 20.49
CA ARG A 229 -19.42 -37.29 21.19
C ARG A 229 -18.50 -36.78 22.29
N GLU A 230 -17.81 -35.65 22.04
CA GLU A 230 -16.98 -34.99 23.04
C GLU A 230 -17.81 -34.39 24.19
N TYR A 231 -18.98 -33.81 23.90
CA TYR A 231 -19.93 -33.36 24.89
C TYR A 231 -20.42 -34.52 25.78
N TYR A 232 -20.82 -35.67 25.18
CA TYR A 232 -21.28 -36.83 25.92
C TYR A 232 -20.20 -37.43 26.81
N LEU A 233 -18.96 -37.50 26.29
CA LEU A 233 -17.82 -37.97 27.08
C LEU A 233 -17.45 -37.03 28.21
N ARG A 234 -17.57 -35.73 28.00
CA ARG A 234 -17.37 -34.72 29.06
C ARG A 234 -18.45 -34.76 30.14
N GLU A 235 -19.70 -35.03 29.78
CA GLU A 235 -20.76 -35.20 30.76
C GLU A 235 -20.60 -36.52 31.56
N GLN A 236 -20.15 -37.58 30.91
CA GLN A 236 -19.77 -38.82 31.62
C GLN A 236 -18.58 -38.62 32.57
N LEU A 237 -17.53 -37.93 32.11
CA LEU A 237 -16.39 -37.53 32.95
C LEU A 237 -16.85 -36.67 34.14
N ARG A 238 -17.74 -35.73 33.92
CA ARG A 238 -18.31 -34.89 34.97
C ARG A 238 -19.09 -35.68 36.02
N ALA A 239 -19.88 -36.67 35.58
CA ALA A 239 -20.61 -37.57 36.48
C ALA A 239 -19.63 -38.43 37.28
N ILE A 240 -18.54 -38.90 36.67
CA ILE A 240 -17.48 -39.71 37.32
C ILE A 240 -16.69 -38.81 38.31
N TYR A 241 -16.28 -37.60 37.95
CA TYR A 241 -15.60 -36.68 38.86
C TYR A 241 -16.47 -36.27 40.04
N LYS A 242 -17.80 -36.07 39.80
CA LYS A 242 -18.77 -35.82 40.87
C LYS A 242 -18.90 -37.01 41.84
N GLN A 243 -18.76 -38.23 41.33
CA GLN A 243 -18.77 -39.45 42.18
C GLN A 243 -17.45 -39.67 42.91
N LEU A 244 -16.31 -39.20 42.36
CA LEU A 244 -14.98 -39.30 42.93
C LEU A 244 -14.63 -38.15 43.89
N GLY A 245 -15.46 -37.11 44.00
CA GLY A 245 -15.21 -35.93 44.84
C GLY A 245 -14.12 -34.99 44.31
N GLU A 246 -13.64 -35.22 43.05
CA GLU A 246 -12.67 -34.41 42.35
C GLU A 246 -13.41 -33.71 41.20
N GLY A 247 -14.20 -32.69 41.44
CA GLY A 247 -14.94 -32.06 40.37
C GLY A 247 -14.76 -30.57 40.40
N ASP A 248 -14.40 -29.95 39.26
CA ASP A 248 -14.50 -28.52 39.03
C ASP A 248 -15.86 -27.99 39.46
N ASN A 249 -15.92 -27.53 40.71
CA ASN A 249 -17.08 -26.84 41.23
C ASN A 249 -17.09 -25.43 40.60
N PRO A 250 -18.08 -25.07 39.74
CA PRO A 250 -18.15 -23.74 39.16
C PRO A 250 -18.10 -22.63 40.21
N GLN A 251 -18.52 -22.95 41.45
CA GLN A 251 -18.40 -22.03 42.57
C GLN A 251 -16.95 -21.82 42.97
N GLU A 252 -16.14 -22.90 43.12
CA GLU A 252 -14.71 -22.80 43.46
C GLU A 252 -13.90 -22.07 42.39
N GLU A 253 -14.22 -22.28 41.10
CA GLU A 253 -13.62 -21.54 40.01
C GLU A 253 -13.93 -20.04 40.13
N ALA A 254 -15.20 -19.69 40.33
CA ALA A 254 -15.64 -18.32 40.49
C ALA A 254 -15.02 -17.66 41.75
N ASP A 255 -14.97 -18.39 42.87
CA ASP A 255 -14.35 -17.90 44.10
C ASP A 255 -12.85 -17.68 43.91
N GLY A 256 -12.16 -18.56 43.17
CA GLY A 256 -10.76 -18.39 42.81
C GLY A 256 -10.48 -17.15 41.93
N TYR A 257 -11.40 -16.83 41.00
CA TYR A 257 -11.32 -15.55 40.27
C TYR A 257 -11.60 -14.34 41.20
N ILE A 258 -12.62 -14.42 42.07
CA ILE A 258 -12.97 -13.34 43.01
C ILE A 258 -11.81 -13.02 43.95
N GLU A 259 -11.12 -14.04 44.47
CA GLU A 259 -9.96 -13.85 45.34
C GLU A 259 -8.82 -13.11 44.58
N LYS A 260 -8.50 -13.56 43.37
CA LYS A 260 -7.49 -12.91 42.51
C LYS A 260 -7.87 -11.46 42.17
N ILE A 261 -9.16 -11.19 41.83
CA ILE A 261 -9.66 -9.84 41.53
C ILE A 261 -9.49 -8.91 42.74
N ARG A 262 -9.87 -9.36 43.92
CA ARG A 262 -9.70 -8.57 45.16
C ARG A 262 -8.25 -8.29 45.48
N ALA A 263 -7.35 -9.23 45.19
CA ALA A 263 -5.90 -9.05 45.39
C ALA A 263 -5.31 -7.96 44.47
N LEU A 264 -5.98 -7.57 43.37
CA LEU A 264 -5.53 -6.48 42.49
C LEU A 264 -5.66 -5.10 43.12
N ASN A 265 -6.45 -4.94 44.20
CA ASN A 265 -6.70 -3.65 44.90
C ASN A 265 -7.12 -2.53 43.92
N LEU A 266 -8.11 -2.81 43.07
CA LEU A 266 -8.73 -1.85 42.15
C LEU A 266 -9.82 -1.04 42.90
N SER A 267 -10.39 -0.02 42.24
CA SER A 267 -11.51 0.72 42.80
C SER A 267 -12.70 -0.19 43.08
N ASP A 268 -13.52 0.18 44.07
CA ASP A 268 -14.71 -0.63 44.45
C ASP A 268 -15.65 -0.88 43.26
N GLU A 269 -15.89 0.14 42.43
CA GLU A 269 -16.72 0.04 41.25
C GLU A 269 -16.18 -1.00 40.22
N ILE A 270 -14.89 -0.99 39.94
CA ILE A 270 -14.26 -1.95 39.03
C ILE A 270 -14.28 -3.35 39.64
N THR A 271 -13.99 -3.45 40.94
CA THR A 271 -13.98 -4.72 41.68
C THR A 271 -15.35 -5.38 41.65
N GLU A 272 -16.39 -4.61 41.91
CA GLU A 272 -17.78 -5.11 41.88
C GLU A 272 -18.18 -5.57 40.46
N LYS A 273 -17.81 -4.81 39.43
CA LYS A 273 -18.08 -5.20 38.04
C LYS A 273 -17.41 -6.53 37.71
N LEU A 274 -16.13 -6.69 38.04
CA LEU A 274 -15.38 -7.92 37.77
C LEU A 274 -15.87 -9.13 38.57
N VAL A 275 -16.22 -8.91 39.86
CA VAL A 275 -16.83 -9.95 40.71
C VAL A 275 -18.19 -10.37 40.12
N GLY A 276 -18.98 -9.42 39.63
CA GLY A 276 -20.22 -9.73 38.92
C GLY A 276 -20.04 -10.57 37.67
N GLU A 277 -18.98 -10.32 36.87
CA GLU A 277 -18.64 -11.17 35.72
C GLU A 277 -18.19 -12.56 36.16
N ALA A 278 -17.35 -12.69 37.20
CA ALA A 278 -16.93 -14.00 37.74
C ALA A 278 -18.13 -14.80 38.28
N GLN A 279 -19.12 -14.15 38.95
CA GLN A 279 -20.31 -14.82 39.46
C GLN A 279 -21.20 -15.37 38.35
N LYS A 280 -21.13 -14.84 37.12
CA LYS A 280 -21.88 -15.40 35.99
C LYS A 280 -21.42 -16.82 35.65
N LEU A 281 -20.15 -17.17 35.88
CA LEU A 281 -19.61 -18.51 35.64
C LEU A 281 -20.34 -19.57 36.44
N VAL A 282 -20.80 -19.23 37.66
CA VAL A 282 -21.55 -20.16 38.51
C VAL A 282 -22.88 -20.61 37.88
N LYS A 283 -23.52 -19.70 37.13
CA LYS A 283 -24.82 -19.94 36.49
C LYS A 283 -24.72 -20.56 35.10
N MET A 284 -23.53 -20.74 34.56
CA MET A 284 -23.28 -21.23 33.22
C MET A 284 -22.75 -22.67 33.25
N SER A 285 -23.07 -23.42 32.19
CA SER A 285 -22.41 -24.72 32.00
C SER A 285 -20.92 -24.50 31.74
N TYR A 286 -20.07 -25.33 32.35
CA TYR A 286 -18.60 -25.25 32.19
C TYR A 286 -18.15 -25.29 30.73
N SER A 287 -18.81 -26.08 29.90
CA SER A 287 -18.54 -26.23 28.47
C SER A 287 -19.25 -25.20 27.58
N SER A 288 -19.98 -24.22 28.15
CA SER A 288 -20.63 -23.22 27.33
C SER A 288 -19.60 -22.26 26.70
N GLN A 289 -19.86 -21.86 25.46
CA GLN A 289 -19.02 -20.94 24.73
C GLN A 289 -18.92 -19.56 25.43
N GLU A 290 -20.02 -19.15 26.06
CA GLU A 290 -20.09 -17.92 26.85
C GLU A 290 -19.20 -17.98 28.10
N ALA A 291 -19.16 -19.12 28.81
CA ALA A 291 -18.24 -19.29 29.92
C ALA A 291 -16.77 -19.19 29.48
N GLY A 292 -16.43 -19.73 28.29
CA GLY A 292 -15.11 -19.57 27.69
C GLY A 292 -14.74 -18.11 27.40
N VAL A 293 -15.70 -17.30 26.92
CA VAL A 293 -15.49 -15.85 26.69
C VAL A 293 -15.25 -15.12 28.03
N ILE A 294 -16.03 -15.43 29.08
CA ILE A 294 -15.86 -14.79 30.39
C ILE A 294 -14.51 -15.18 31.03
N ARG A 295 -14.12 -16.46 30.95
CA ARG A 295 -12.78 -16.88 31.41
C ARG A 295 -11.68 -16.12 30.70
N GLY A 296 -11.70 -16.09 29.37
CA GLY A 296 -10.71 -15.35 28.57
C GLY A 296 -10.65 -13.87 28.89
N TYR A 297 -11.81 -13.26 29.19
CA TYR A 297 -11.89 -11.88 29.66
C TYR A 297 -11.25 -11.71 31.03
N LEU A 298 -11.64 -12.52 32.04
CA LEU A 298 -11.10 -12.44 33.39
C LEU A 298 -9.59 -12.74 33.42
N ASP A 299 -9.15 -13.75 32.69
CA ASP A 299 -7.72 -14.05 32.57
C ASP A 299 -6.94 -12.86 31.99
N THR A 300 -7.49 -12.23 30.94
CA THR A 300 -6.87 -11.05 30.35
C THR A 300 -6.78 -9.88 31.33
N VAL A 301 -7.83 -9.62 32.10
CA VAL A 301 -7.85 -8.58 33.14
C VAL A 301 -6.83 -8.88 34.25
N LEU A 302 -6.74 -10.15 34.71
CA LEU A 302 -5.81 -10.56 35.73
C LEU A 302 -4.34 -10.54 35.29
N GLU A 303 -4.08 -10.66 33.99
CA GLU A 303 -2.72 -10.60 33.43
C GLU A 303 -2.21 -9.15 33.26
N LEU A 304 -3.10 -8.15 33.35
CA LEU A 304 -2.67 -6.76 33.30
C LEU A 304 -1.93 -6.36 34.59
N PRO A 305 -0.88 -5.54 34.47
CA PRO A 305 -0.03 -5.18 35.60
C PRO A 305 -0.65 -4.05 36.47
N TRP A 306 -1.86 -4.23 36.97
CA TRP A 306 -2.53 -3.27 37.81
C TRP A 306 -1.63 -2.87 38.98
N ASN A 307 -1.51 -1.57 39.27
CA ASN A 307 -0.71 -1.03 40.39
C ASN A 307 0.78 -1.39 40.38
N VAL A 308 1.31 -2.08 39.32
CA VAL A 308 2.73 -2.40 39.23
C VAL A 308 3.43 -1.29 38.44
N LYS A 309 4.31 -0.54 39.15
CA LYS A 309 5.11 0.54 38.57
C LYS A 309 6.60 0.30 38.80
N THR A 310 7.40 0.58 37.76
CA THR A 310 8.88 0.61 37.90
C THR A 310 9.31 1.91 38.54
N LYS A 311 10.40 1.88 39.33
CA LYS A 311 10.97 3.10 39.91
C LYS A 311 11.85 3.81 38.91
N ASP A 312 11.53 5.06 38.63
CA ASP A 312 12.29 5.90 37.70
C ASP A 312 13.69 6.23 38.26
N LYS A 313 14.68 6.09 37.38
CA LYS A 313 16.07 6.51 37.65
C LYS A 313 16.27 7.85 36.93
N LEU A 314 15.91 8.95 37.57
CA LEU A 314 15.97 10.31 37.04
C LEU A 314 17.35 10.98 37.24
N ASP A 315 18.43 10.22 37.04
CA ASP A 315 19.81 10.72 37.10
C ASP A 315 20.26 11.12 35.70
N ILE A 316 20.28 12.42 35.42
CA ILE A 316 20.54 12.99 34.08
C ILE A 316 21.92 12.56 33.56
N ASP A 317 22.95 12.50 34.42
CA ASP A 317 24.28 12.07 34.01
C ASP A 317 24.30 10.61 33.56
N LYS A 318 23.51 9.74 34.22
CA LYS A 318 23.39 8.34 33.80
C LYS A 318 22.61 8.20 32.49
N VAL A 319 21.56 9.00 32.31
CA VAL A 319 20.80 9.04 31.05
C VAL A 319 21.72 9.45 29.90
N GLN A 320 22.46 10.54 30.07
CA GLN A 320 23.42 11.00 29.06
C GLN A 320 24.47 9.93 28.76
N LYS A 321 25.07 9.31 29.78
CA LYS A 321 26.06 8.23 29.59
C LYS A 321 25.50 7.02 28.89
N GLN A 322 24.23 6.63 29.14
CA GLN A 322 23.58 5.53 28.46
C GLN A 322 23.32 5.87 26.98
N LEU A 323 22.80 7.06 26.69
CA LEU A 323 22.61 7.55 25.36
C LEU A 323 23.92 7.64 24.55
N ASP A 324 25.00 8.08 25.19
CA ASP A 324 26.33 8.17 24.57
C ASP A 324 26.96 6.80 24.32
N LYS A 325 26.70 5.85 25.21
CA LYS A 325 27.15 4.46 25.05
C LYS A 325 26.44 3.76 23.88
N ASP A 326 25.14 4.00 23.68
CA ASP A 326 24.32 3.28 22.71
C ASP A 326 24.29 3.97 21.35
N HIS A 327 24.45 5.29 21.30
CA HIS A 327 24.33 6.09 20.07
C HIS A 327 25.53 7.01 19.88
N TYR A 328 26.16 6.95 18.73
CA TYR A 328 27.20 7.88 18.33
C TYR A 328 26.59 9.16 17.74
N GLY A 329 27.15 10.33 18.07
CA GLY A 329 26.67 11.63 17.58
C GLY A 329 25.31 12.03 18.18
N LEU A 330 24.42 12.57 17.37
CA LEU A 330 23.08 12.99 17.73
C LEU A 330 23.02 13.96 18.93
N LYS A 331 23.96 14.90 19.04
CA LYS A 331 24.12 15.80 20.23
C LYS A 331 22.80 16.52 20.54
N LYS A 332 22.20 17.25 19.56
CA LYS A 332 20.95 17.98 19.76
C LYS A 332 19.80 17.09 20.22
N VAL A 333 19.68 15.89 19.63
CA VAL A 333 18.64 14.91 20.02
C VAL A 333 18.81 14.47 21.47
N LYS A 334 20.05 14.18 21.89
CA LYS A 334 20.37 13.77 23.27
C LYS A 334 20.12 14.91 24.24
N GLU A 335 20.54 16.13 23.92
CA GLU A 335 20.28 17.32 24.72
C GLU A 335 18.77 17.51 24.90
N ARG A 336 17.99 17.46 23.85
CA ARG A 336 16.53 17.62 23.93
C ARG A 336 15.88 16.52 24.77
N ILE A 337 16.30 15.26 24.61
CA ILE A 337 15.83 14.15 25.44
C ILE A 337 16.17 14.38 26.92
N THR A 338 17.40 14.84 27.23
CA THR A 338 17.81 15.11 28.61
C THR A 338 17.09 16.32 29.23
N GLU A 339 16.76 17.34 28.44
CA GLU A 339 15.88 18.45 28.86
C GLU A 339 14.49 17.94 29.27
N ILE A 340 13.84 17.14 28.44
CA ILE A 340 12.53 16.55 28.73
C ILE A 340 12.56 15.71 30.00
N ILE A 341 13.58 14.87 30.15
CA ILE A 341 13.74 14.04 31.34
C ILE A 341 14.02 14.91 32.57
N SER A 342 14.75 16.03 32.43
CA SER A 342 15.02 16.98 33.52
C SER A 342 13.75 17.67 34.01
N VAL A 343 12.87 18.08 33.09
CA VAL A 343 11.54 18.62 33.42
C VAL A 343 10.73 17.60 34.21
N ARG A 344 10.73 16.35 33.79
CA ARG A 344 10.02 15.28 34.49
C ARG A 344 10.63 14.99 35.89
N ALA A 345 11.93 15.18 36.05
CA ALA A 345 12.60 15.04 37.36
C ALA A 345 12.22 16.18 38.33
N LEU A 346 12.07 17.41 37.84
CA LEU A 346 11.72 18.58 38.62
C LEU A 346 10.22 18.67 38.94
N ALA A 347 9.39 18.24 38.00
CA ALA A 347 7.94 18.30 38.07
C ALA A 347 7.32 16.92 37.76
N PRO A 348 7.33 15.97 38.70
CA PRO A 348 6.81 14.62 38.51
C PRO A 348 5.30 14.60 38.16
N ASP A 349 4.59 15.64 38.56
CA ASP A 349 3.14 15.79 38.30
C ASP A 349 2.82 16.25 36.87
N VAL A 350 3.81 16.73 36.14
CA VAL A 350 3.64 17.08 34.72
C VAL A 350 3.66 15.79 33.91
N LYS A 351 2.45 15.34 33.54
CA LYS A 351 2.21 14.11 32.80
C LYS A 351 1.90 14.41 31.33
N GLY A 352 1.98 13.38 30.49
CA GLY A 352 1.51 13.48 29.11
C GLY A 352 2.51 14.04 28.10
N GLN A 353 3.81 14.09 28.43
CA GLN A 353 4.83 14.45 27.43
C GLN A 353 4.97 13.33 26.38
N ILE A 354 4.82 13.67 25.12
CA ILE A 354 4.93 12.75 23.98
C ILE A 354 6.11 13.19 23.12
N ILE A 355 7.06 12.29 22.95
CA ILE A 355 8.25 12.56 22.13
C ILE A 355 8.03 11.96 20.74
N CYS A 356 8.09 12.79 19.69
CA CYS A 356 8.03 12.32 18.31
C CYS A 356 9.43 12.36 17.68
N LEU A 357 10.01 11.19 17.43
CA LEU A 357 11.29 11.04 16.75
C LEU A 357 11.04 10.99 15.23
N TYR A 358 11.30 12.06 14.52
CA TYR A 358 11.09 12.22 13.10
C TYR A 358 12.41 12.17 12.32
N GLY A 359 12.38 11.61 11.11
CA GLY A 359 13.55 11.62 10.21
C GLY A 359 13.62 10.39 9.30
N PRO A 360 14.63 10.30 8.43
CA PRO A 360 14.75 9.24 7.45
C PRO A 360 14.87 7.83 8.07
N PRO A 361 14.59 6.77 7.30
CA PRO A 361 14.69 5.41 7.79
C PRO A 361 16.14 5.01 8.14
N GLY A 362 16.31 4.29 9.24
CA GLY A 362 17.60 3.73 9.62
C GLY A 362 18.53 4.65 10.44
N VAL A 363 18.06 5.82 10.86
CA VAL A 363 18.82 6.75 11.71
C VAL A 363 18.77 6.41 13.21
N GLY A 364 18.06 5.35 13.58
CA GLY A 364 18.09 4.87 14.97
C GLY A 364 16.89 5.28 15.82
N LYS A 365 15.81 5.83 15.26
CA LYS A 365 14.60 6.26 16.00
C LYS A 365 14.12 5.23 17.02
N THR A 366 13.87 4.01 16.56
CA THR A 366 13.40 2.90 17.42
C THR A 366 14.42 2.49 18.48
N SER A 367 15.72 2.58 18.20
CA SER A 367 16.76 2.24 19.18
C SER A 367 16.91 3.29 20.27
N ILE A 368 16.71 4.57 19.95
CA ILE A 368 16.73 5.66 20.94
C ILE A 368 15.62 5.45 21.98
N GLY A 369 14.40 5.10 21.55
CA GLY A 369 13.31 4.80 22.48
C GLY A 369 13.67 3.68 23.47
N LYS A 370 14.35 2.63 22.99
CA LYS A 370 14.84 1.57 23.87
C LYS A 370 15.92 2.07 24.86
N SER A 371 16.86 2.88 24.39
CA SER A 371 17.92 3.42 25.24
C SER A 371 17.39 4.37 26.33
N ILE A 372 16.33 5.14 26.01
CA ILE A 372 15.61 5.97 26.98
C ILE A 372 15.00 5.07 28.07
N ALA A 373 14.35 3.98 27.70
CA ALA A 373 13.75 3.07 28.66
C ALA A 373 14.81 2.42 29.58
N GLU A 374 15.92 1.96 29.01
CA GLU A 374 17.03 1.38 29.76
C GLU A 374 17.66 2.43 30.72
N ALA A 375 17.82 3.67 30.29
CA ALA A 375 18.36 4.76 31.09
C ALA A 375 17.44 5.10 32.26
N LEU A 376 16.14 5.17 32.05
CA LEU A 376 15.14 5.45 33.09
C LEU A 376 14.89 4.23 34.01
N GLY A 377 15.28 3.02 33.59
CA GLY A 377 14.96 1.77 34.27
C GLY A 377 13.50 1.36 34.15
N ARG A 378 12.81 1.84 33.09
CA ARG A 378 11.44 1.48 32.76
C ARG A 378 11.40 0.28 31.85
N ASN A 379 10.32 -0.48 31.92
CA ASN A 379 10.05 -1.54 30.95
C ASN A 379 9.75 -0.91 29.60
N TYR A 380 10.15 -1.59 28.53
CA TYR A 380 10.01 -1.12 27.15
C TYR A 380 9.07 -2.02 26.36
N VAL A 381 8.14 -1.41 25.66
CA VAL A 381 7.27 -2.11 24.71
C VAL A 381 7.18 -1.32 23.40
N ARG A 382 7.05 -2.05 22.30
CA ARG A 382 6.93 -1.46 20.96
C ARG A 382 5.63 -1.90 20.32
N ILE A 383 4.87 -0.93 19.81
CA ILE A 383 3.68 -1.13 18.99
C ILE A 383 3.97 -0.60 17.59
N SER A 384 3.76 -1.40 16.55
CA SER A 384 3.85 -0.92 15.18
C SER A 384 2.47 -0.41 14.76
N LEU A 385 2.38 0.86 14.36
CA LEU A 385 1.16 1.47 13.84
C LEU A 385 1.08 1.44 12.32
N GLY A 386 2.16 1.06 11.65
CA GLY A 386 2.17 0.92 10.18
C GLY A 386 1.22 -0.19 9.72
N GLY A 387 0.25 0.19 8.88
CA GLY A 387 -0.77 -0.72 8.36
C GLY A 387 -1.99 -0.92 9.25
N VAL A 388 -2.12 -0.15 10.32
CA VAL A 388 -3.36 -0.08 11.12
C VAL A 388 -4.37 0.77 10.37
N HIS A 389 -5.56 0.21 10.13
CA HIS A 389 -6.65 0.85 9.41
C HIS A 389 -7.96 0.87 10.21
N ASP A 390 -8.06 0.03 11.26
CA ASP A 390 -9.25 -0.12 12.09
C ASP A 390 -8.97 0.39 13.50
N GLU A 391 -9.87 1.23 14.02
CA GLU A 391 -9.85 1.72 15.39
C GLU A 391 -9.85 0.57 16.41
N ALA A 392 -10.53 -0.54 16.08
CA ALA A 392 -10.61 -1.72 16.94
C ALA A 392 -9.24 -2.38 17.19
N GLU A 393 -8.25 -2.19 16.32
CA GLU A 393 -6.89 -2.66 16.61
C GLU A 393 -6.27 -1.92 17.80
N ILE A 394 -6.63 -0.66 18.03
CA ILE A 394 -6.09 0.17 19.12
C ILE A 394 -6.91 -0.03 20.40
N ARG A 395 -8.26 0.07 20.27
CA ARG A 395 -9.21 0.01 21.39
C ARG A 395 -9.77 -1.38 21.69
N GLY A 396 -9.46 -2.41 20.88
CA GLY A 396 -10.01 -3.75 21.03
C GLY A 396 -11.41 -3.92 20.46
N HIS A 397 -11.85 -5.16 20.38
CA HIS A 397 -13.21 -5.55 19.99
C HIS A 397 -14.08 -5.78 21.23
N ARG A 398 -15.36 -5.48 21.13
CA ARG A 398 -16.30 -5.74 22.23
C ARG A 398 -16.28 -7.22 22.61
N LYS A 399 -16.18 -7.53 23.89
CA LYS A 399 -16.07 -8.90 24.46
C LYS A 399 -17.19 -9.86 24.08
N THR A 400 -18.32 -9.32 23.60
CA THR A 400 -19.48 -10.14 23.18
C THR A 400 -19.27 -10.89 21.86
N TYR A 401 -18.25 -10.52 21.08
CA TYR A 401 -17.93 -11.22 19.83
C TYR A 401 -17.01 -12.40 20.09
N ILE A 402 -17.28 -13.52 19.40
CA ILE A 402 -16.40 -14.69 19.43
C ILE A 402 -15.06 -14.32 18.81
N GLY A 403 -13.97 -14.60 19.54
CA GLY A 403 -12.62 -14.21 19.10
C GLY A 403 -12.26 -12.75 19.38
N ALA A 404 -13.07 -12.03 20.18
CA ALA A 404 -12.71 -10.68 20.62
C ALA A 404 -11.38 -10.69 21.37
N MET A 405 -10.58 -9.66 21.12
CA MET A 405 -9.27 -9.47 21.72
C MET A 405 -9.12 -8.04 22.23
N PRO A 406 -8.31 -7.82 23.29
CA PRO A 406 -7.96 -6.48 23.72
C PRO A 406 -7.19 -5.72 22.64
N GLY A 407 -7.29 -4.40 22.66
CA GLY A 407 -6.54 -3.54 21.77
C GLY A 407 -5.03 -3.61 22.00
N ARG A 408 -4.29 -3.09 21.03
CA ARG A 408 -2.82 -3.11 21.07
C ARG A 408 -2.23 -2.37 22.27
N ILE A 409 -2.92 -1.35 22.81
CA ILE A 409 -2.48 -0.60 23.98
C ILE A 409 -2.56 -1.48 25.23
N ALA A 410 -3.71 -2.12 25.47
CA ALA A 410 -3.89 -3.04 26.60
C ALA A 410 -2.94 -4.25 26.50
N ALA A 411 -2.82 -4.83 25.32
CA ALA A 411 -1.88 -5.92 25.06
C ALA A 411 -0.41 -5.52 25.32
N ALA A 412 -0.04 -4.29 24.99
CA ALA A 412 1.29 -3.75 25.25
C ALA A 412 1.55 -3.57 26.76
N LEU A 413 0.58 -3.10 27.54
CA LEU A 413 0.70 -3.03 29.00
C LEU A 413 0.90 -4.43 29.61
N LYS A 414 0.13 -5.43 29.16
CA LYS A 414 0.31 -6.83 29.56
C LYS A 414 1.74 -7.31 29.27
N GLN A 415 2.26 -7.05 28.05
CA GLN A 415 3.61 -7.40 27.65
C GLN A 415 4.68 -6.67 28.47
N ALA A 416 4.46 -5.39 28.77
CA ALA A 416 5.38 -4.57 29.55
C ALA A 416 5.46 -4.97 31.02
N LYS A 417 4.43 -5.61 31.56
CA LYS A 417 4.34 -5.99 33.00
C LYS A 417 4.51 -4.81 33.96
N SER A 418 4.14 -3.61 33.54
CA SER A 418 4.12 -2.38 34.36
C SER A 418 3.16 -1.36 33.76
N MET A 419 2.55 -0.53 34.61
CA MET A 419 1.63 0.54 34.18
C MET A 419 2.34 1.82 33.75
N ASN A 420 3.65 1.94 33.97
CA ASN A 420 4.47 3.08 33.57
C ASN A 420 5.60 2.71 32.59
N PRO A 421 5.35 1.93 31.56
CA PRO A 421 6.39 1.57 30.59
C PRO A 421 6.79 2.77 29.73
N VAL A 422 7.91 2.63 29.01
CA VAL A 422 8.14 3.40 27.79
C VAL A 422 7.47 2.66 26.64
N MET A 423 6.48 3.28 26.06
CA MET A 423 5.70 2.71 24.94
C MET A 423 6.11 3.39 23.65
N LEU A 424 6.78 2.63 22.78
CA LEU A 424 7.18 3.12 21.47
C LEU A 424 6.08 2.81 20.43
N LEU A 425 5.52 3.85 19.87
CA LEU A 425 4.53 3.82 18.80
C LEU A 425 5.26 4.04 17.48
N ASP A 426 5.57 2.95 16.78
CA ASP A 426 6.45 2.98 15.62
C ASP A 426 5.65 3.18 14.32
N GLU A 427 6.15 4.03 13.43
CA GLU A 427 5.57 4.35 12.13
C GLU A 427 4.15 4.96 12.21
N ILE A 428 3.97 5.98 13.07
CA ILE A 428 2.67 6.69 13.21
C ILE A 428 2.25 7.40 11.91
N ASP A 429 3.20 7.78 11.07
CA ASP A 429 3.00 8.36 9.75
C ASP A 429 2.37 7.41 8.71
N LYS A 430 2.29 6.13 9.05
CA LYS A 430 1.74 5.09 8.15
C LYS A 430 0.40 4.53 8.61
N MET A 431 -0.27 5.19 9.54
CA MET A 431 -1.66 4.88 9.86
C MET A 431 -2.55 5.30 8.70
N GLY A 432 -3.44 4.40 8.29
CA GLY A 432 -4.46 4.68 7.29
C GLY A 432 -5.81 4.94 7.95
N SER A 433 -6.70 5.66 7.26
CA SER A 433 -8.12 5.76 7.61
C SER A 433 -8.93 5.05 6.53
N ASP A 434 -9.83 4.15 6.96
CA ASP A 434 -10.75 3.43 6.08
C ASP A 434 -12.20 3.69 6.50
N TYR A 435 -13.16 3.23 5.69
CA TYR A 435 -14.60 3.28 6.00
C TYR A 435 -14.99 2.58 7.34
N LYS A 436 -14.08 1.81 7.93
CA LYS A 436 -14.31 1.02 9.16
C LYS A 436 -13.90 1.71 10.45
N GLY A 437 -13.26 2.86 10.39
CA GLY A 437 -12.87 3.60 11.58
C GLY A 437 -11.72 4.59 11.34
N ASP A 438 -11.46 5.42 12.32
CA ASP A 438 -10.36 6.38 12.33
C ASP A 438 -9.38 6.06 13.48
N PRO A 439 -8.32 5.29 13.21
CA PRO A 439 -7.29 4.98 14.21
C PRO A 439 -6.62 6.24 14.78
N ALA A 440 -6.58 7.35 14.03
CA ALA A 440 -6.00 8.58 14.50
C ALA A 440 -6.82 9.20 15.64
N SER A 441 -8.14 9.11 15.58
CA SER A 441 -9.02 9.53 16.68
C SER A 441 -8.83 8.68 17.94
N ALA A 442 -8.65 7.36 17.80
CA ALA A 442 -8.32 6.50 18.93
C ALA A 442 -6.95 6.86 19.55
N MET A 443 -5.96 7.18 18.71
CA MET A 443 -4.66 7.63 19.17
C MET A 443 -4.69 9.00 19.85
N LEU A 444 -5.61 9.89 19.47
CA LEU A 444 -5.80 11.17 20.18
C LEU A 444 -6.19 10.92 21.64
N GLU A 445 -7.11 10.01 21.91
CA GLU A 445 -7.51 9.69 23.30
C GLU A 445 -6.34 9.05 24.08
N VAL A 446 -5.55 8.18 23.46
CA VAL A 446 -4.38 7.55 24.09
C VAL A 446 -3.31 8.58 24.43
N LEU A 447 -3.08 9.55 23.56
CA LEU A 447 -1.99 10.51 23.66
C LEU A 447 -2.40 11.82 24.36
N ASP A 448 -3.69 12.11 24.49
CA ASP A 448 -4.14 13.30 25.17
C ASP A 448 -4.02 13.17 26.69
N SER A 449 -3.22 14.02 27.32
CA SER A 449 -3.00 14.01 28.78
C SER A 449 -4.26 14.24 29.62
N GLU A 450 -5.30 14.84 29.04
CA GLU A 450 -6.58 15.07 29.72
C GLU A 450 -7.49 13.84 29.64
N GLN A 451 -7.39 13.02 28.59
CA GLN A 451 -8.24 11.89 28.33
C GLN A 451 -7.59 10.54 28.69
N ASN A 452 -6.29 10.42 28.62
CA ASN A 452 -5.56 9.16 28.78
C ASN A 452 -5.60 8.56 30.19
N THR A 453 -6.04 9.35 31.20
CA THR A 453 -6.29 8.86 32.57
C THR A 453 -7.47 7.89 32.65
N THR A 454 -8.39 7.97 31.69
CA THR A 454 -9.62 7.21 31.64
C THR A 454 -9.79 6.43 30.33
N PHE A 455 -8.67 6.11 29.66
CA PHE A 455 -8.70 5.37 28.42
C PHE A 455 -9.45 4.05 28.59
N THR A 456 -10.43 3.79 27.73
CA THR A 456 -11.26 2.60 27.81
C THR A 456 -11.07 1.70 26.60
N ASP A 457 -10.53 0.51 26.83
CA ASP A 457 -10.47 -0.55 25.84
C ASP A 457 -11.86 -1.23 25.73
N HIS A 458 -12.34 -1.46 24.51
CA HIS A 458 -13.67 -2.03 24.25
C HIS A 458 -13.81 -3.48 24.71
N PHE A 459 -12.69 -4.23 24.75
CA PHE A 459 -12.68 -5.59 25.29
C PHE A 459 -12.74 -5.59 26.82
N LEU A 460 -11.92 -4.74 27.43
CA LEU A 460 -11.81 -4.67 28.89
C LEU A 460 -13.03 -3.98 29.51
N GLU A 461 -13.55 -2.95 28.89
CA GLU A 461 -14.62 -2.08 29.42
C GLU A 461 -14.32 -1.52 30.83
N ILE A 462 -13.04 -1.40 31.14
CA ILE A 462 -12.49 -0.87 32.38
C ILE A 462 -11.54 0.25 32.02
N PRO A 463 -11.62 1.41 32.70
CA PRO A 463 -10.69 2.49 32.44
C PRO A 463 -9.26 2.11 32.83
N LEU A 464 -8.31 2.40 31.92
CA LEU A 464 -6.87 2.25 32.12
C LEU A 464 -6.24 3.62 32.25
N ASP A 465 -5.51 3.86 33.34
CA ASP A 465 -4.72 5.08 33.50
C ASP A 465 -3.38 4.97 32.76
N LEU A 466 -3.28 5.68 31.62
CA LEU A 466 -2.09 5.75 30.79
C LEU A 466 -1.20 6.97 31.10
N SER A 467 -1.55 7.80 32.08
CA SER A 467 -0.89 9.07 32.38
C SER A 467 0.59 8.92 32.77
N ASP A 468 0.98 7.80 33.34
CA ASP A 468 2.36 7.51 33.74
C ASP A 468 3.18 6.84 32.63
N VAL A 469 2.55 6.45 31.52
CA VAL A 469 3.22 5.90 30.34
C VAL A 469 4.05 7.00 29.68
N LEU A 470 5.29 6.70 29.32
CA LEU A 470 6.08 7.59 28.47
C LEU A 470 5.90 7.17 27.02
N PHE A 471 5.13 7.95 26.29
CA PHE A 471 4.92 7.70 24.86
C PHE A 471 6.05 8.26 24.03
N ILE A 472 6.60 7.43 23.15
CA ILE A 472 7.56 7.83 22.13
C ILE A 472 6.99 7.40 20.79
N THR A 473 6.79 8.32 19.87
CA THR A 473 6.34 8.03 18.51
C THR A 473 7.51 8.09 17.54
N THR A 474 7.43 7.37 16.43
CA THR A 474 8.39 7.50 15.34
C THR A 474 7.68 7.78 14.04
N ALA A 475 8.24 8.67 13.22
CA ALA A 475 7.73 9.01 11.90
C ALA A 475 8.88 9.16 10.90
N ASN A 476 8.62 8.89 9.61
CA ASN A 476 9.55 9.20 8.54
C ASN A 476 9.19 10.53 7.86
N SER A 477 7.90 10.88 7.78
CA SER A 477 7.36 12.15 7.33
C SER A 477 6.36 12.67 8.36
N LEU A 478 6.23 13.99 8.47
CA LEU A 478 5.22 14.64 9.30
C LEU A 478 3.94 14.95 8.52
N ASP A 479 4.03 15.01 7.19
CA ASP A 479 2.95 15.47 6.30
C ASP A 479 1.70 14.60 6.35
N THR A 480 1.85 13.32 6.69
CA THR A 480 0.75 12.35 6.77
C THR A 480 0.16 12.22 8.17
N ILE A 481 0.76 12.86 9.16
CA ILE A 481 0.26 12.84 10.54
C ILE A 481 -0.79 13.95 10.69
N PRO A 482 -2.00 13.64 11.21
CA PRO A 482 -3.00 14.65 11.47
C PRO A 482 -2.51 15.77 12.40
N ALA A 483 -2.79 17.02 12.05
CA ALA A 483 -2.34 18.19 12.80
C ALA A 483 -2.69 18.12 14.31
N PRO A 484 -3.89 17.67 14.74
CA PRO A 484 -4.22 17.54 16.16
C PRO A 484 -3.32 16.57 16.93
N LEU A 485 -2.74 15.57 16.28
CA LEU A 485 -1.75 14.68 16.89
C LEU A 485 -0.39 15.34 16.99
N LEU A 486 0.03 16.07 15.94
CA LEU A 486 1.30 16.78 15.92
C LEU A 486 1.38 17.87 16.99
N ASP A 487 0.28 18.59 17.20
CA ASP A 487 0.20 19.68 18.22
C ASP A 487 0.44 19.20 19.65
N ARG A 488 0.24 17.89 19.90
CA ARG A 488 0.47 17.26 21.21
C ARG A 488 1.86 16.67 21.37
N MET A 489 2.63 16.62 20.28
CA MET A 489 3.92 15.93 20.26
C MET A 489 5.09 16.91 20.27
N GLU A 490 6.08 16.63 21.07
CA GLU A 490 7.36 17.31 20.96
C GLU A 490 8.20 16.65 19.86
N VAL A 491 8.28 17.32 18.71
CA VAL A 491 8.96 16.78 17.52
C VAL A 491 10.47 16.98 17.63
N ILE A 492 11.22 15.90 17.57
CA ILE A 492 12.68 15.88 17.58
C ILE A 492 13.16 15.30 16.25
N GLU A 493 13.84 16.13 15.46
CA GLU A 493 14.36 15.71 14.17
C GLU A 493 15.67 14.91 14.31
N LEU A 494 15.72 13.76 13.69
CA LEU A 494 16.91 12.95 13.48
C LEU A 494 17.37 13.10 12.03
N SER A 495 18.39 13.91 11.82
CA SER A 495 18.99 14.11 10.50
C SER A 495 19.74 12.86 10.01
N SER A 496 20.11 12.88 8.72
CA SER A 496 20.96 11.85 8.12
C SER A 496 22.35 11.81 8.74
N TYR A 497 22.96 10.63 8.81
CA TYR A 497 24.32 10.47 9.28
C TYR A 497 25.33 10.88 8.22
N THR A 498 26.38 11.56 8.66
CA THR A 498 27.56 11.84 7.84
C THR A 498 28.38 10.57 7.59
N ARG A 499 29.30 10.62 6.66
CA ARG A 499 30.22 9.53 6.36
C ARG A 499 31.03 9.10 7.58
N GLU A 500 31.52 10.09 8.34
CA GLU A 500 32.32 9.87 9.55
C GLU A 500 31.46 9.30 10.70
N GLU A 501 30.25 9.78 10.85
CA GLU A 501 29.31 9.22 11.82
C GLU A 501 28.97 7.77 11.48
N LYS A 502 28.66 7.46 10.21
CA LYS A 502 28.42 6.08 9.73
C LYS A 502 29.62 5.16 10.01
N PHE A 503 30.84 5.65 9.79
CA PHE A 503 32.06 4.91 10.10
C PHE A 503 32.17 4.60 11.59
N ASN A 504 31.98 5.61 12.43
CA ASN A 504 32.05 5.43 13.87
C ASN A 504 30.94 4.51 14.40
N ILE A 505 29.70 4.64 13.88
CA ILE A 505 28.60 3.75 14.21
C ILE A 505 28.91 2.32 13.77
N ALA A 506 29.44 2.14 12.55
CA ALA A 506 29.83 0.83 12.05
C ALA A 506 30.87 0.16 12.95
N LYS A 507 31.92 0.91 13.31
CA LYS A 507 33.04 0.39 14.08
C LYS A 507 32.68 0.10 15.54
N LYS A 508 31.98 1.04 16.21
CA LYS A 508 31.69 0.96 17.63
C LYS A 508 30.46 0.13 17.96
N HIS A 509 29.44 0.10 17.10
CA HIS A 509 28.14 -0.50 17.39
C HIS A 509 27.77 -1.65 16.47
N LEU A 510 27.80 -1.44 15.10
CA LEU A 510 27.27 -2.44 14.19
C LEU A 510 28.15 -3.67 14.08
N LEU A 511 29.47 -3.48 13.91
CA LEU A 511 30.39 -4.60 13.75
C LEU A 511 30.42 -5.50 15.00
N PRO A 512 30.56 -4.99 16.24
CA PRO A 512 30.51 -5.83 17.43
C PRO A 512 29.16 -6.54 17.60
N LYS A 513 28.05 -5.86 17.30
CA LYS A 513 26.70 -6.43 17.32
C LYS A 513 26.56 -7.59 16.34
N GLN A 514 27.03 -7.42 15.10
CA GLN A 514 26.92 -8.44 14.07
C GLN A 514 27.87 -9.62 14.32
N LEU A 515 29.07 -9.37 14.82
CA LEU A 515 29.98 -10.43 15.25
C LEU A 515 29.33 -11.32 16.30
N LYS A 516 28.77 -10.71 17.36
CA LYS A 516 28.06 -11.46 18.41
C LYS A 516 26.88 -12.26 17.87
N LYS A 517 26.11 -11.67 16.95
CA LYS A 517 24.92 -12.31 16.33
C LYS A 517 25.30 -13.53 15.48
N HIS A 518 26.46 -13.50 14.84
CA HIS A 518 26.94 -14.59 13.97
C HIS A 518 27.91 -15.54 14.68
N GLY A 519 28.09 -15.43 16.00
CA GLY A 519 28.97 -16.30 16.76
C GLY A 519 30.48 -16.08 16.53
N GLU A 520 30.83 -14.96 15.91
CA GLU A 520 32.22 -14.59 15.62
C GLU A 520 32.81 -13.67 16.69
N LYS A 521 34.12 -13.64 16.77
CA LYS A 521 34.89 -12.77 17.64
C LYS A 521 35.73 -11.78 16.83
N SER A 522 36.11 -10.66 17.43
CA SER A 522 37.01 -9.68 16.80
C SER A 522 38.42 -10.25 16.51
N THR A 523 38.76 -11.40 17.11
CA THR A 523 39.98 -12.16 16.82
C THR A 523 39.88 -13.00 15.55
N THR A 524 38.69 -13.46 15.18
CA THR A 524 38.45 -14.31 14.01
C THR A 524 38.11 -13.51 12.75
N LEU A 525 37.33 -12.45 12.88
CA LEU A 525 37.06 -11.53 11.77
C LEU A 525 37.56 -10.12 12.09
N LYS A 526 38.43 -9.58 11.25
CA LYS A 526 38.89 -8.19 11.32
C LYS A 526 38.48 -7.47 10.03
N VAL A 527 37.76 -6.36 10.17
CA VAL A 527 37.42 -5.45 9.06
C VAL A 527 38.28 -4.20 9.23
N ASN A 528 39.08 -3.87 8.21
CA ASN A 528 39.92 -2.68 8.25
C ASN A 528 39.10 -1.39 8.08
N ASP A 529 39.61 -0.29 8.63
CA ASP A 529 38.94 1.02 8.56
C ASP A 529 38.69 1.47 7.10
N LYS A 530 39.67 1.25 6.21
CA LYS A 530 39.49 1.50 4.77
C LYS A 530 38.38 0.70 4.14
N ALA A 531 38.23 -0.57 4.55
CA ALA A 531 37.14 -1.41 4.08
C ALA A 531 35.78 -0.91 4.57
N LEU A 532 35.67 -0.41 5.80
CA LEU A 532 34.44 0.20 6.31
C LEU A 532 34.04 1.46 5.50
N TYR A 533 35.03 2.31 5.18
CA TYR A 533 34.78 3.47 4.32
C TYR A 533 34.33 3.03 2.91
N SER A 534 34.97 2.00 2.35
CA SER A 534 34.57 1.45 1.04
C SER A 534 33.15 0.88 1.06
N ILE A 535 32.70 0.27 2.16
CA ILE A 535 31.31 -0.18 2.29
C ILE A 535 30.37 1.03 2.25
N ILE A 536 30.70 2.07 3.00
CA ILE A 536 29.88 3.29 3.07
C ILE A 536 29.78 3.96 1.69
N ASP A 537 30.90 4.11 1.01
CA ASP A 537 31.00 4.90 -0.21
C ASP A 537 30.47 4.14 -1.46
N PHE A 538 30.75 2.84 -1.56
CA PHE A 538 30.50 2.08 -2.80
C PHE A 538 29.38 1.03 -2.72
N TYR A 539 28.93 0.66 -1.52
CA TYR A 539 27.91 -0.39 -1.36
C TYR A 539 26.63 0.10 -0.69
N THR A 540 26.67 1.29 -0.05
CA THR A 540 25.48 1.82 0.63
C THR A 540 25.19 3.26 0.21
N ARG A 541 23.95 3.52 -0.22
CA ARG A 541 23.43 4.86 -0.48
C ARG A 541 22.15 5.00 0.31
N GLU A 542 22.25 5.56 1.51
CA GLU A 542 21.16 5.70 2.47
C GLU A 542 21.43 6.84 3.46
N ALA A 543 20.37 7.43 4.01
CA ALA A 543 20.47 8.45 5.07
C ALA A 543 20.94 7.84 6.40
N GLY A 544 20.43 6.68 6.75
CA GLY A 544 20.78 5.95 7.98
C GLY A 544 21.89 4.90 7.80
N VAL A 545 21.78 3.81 8.57
CA VAL A 545 22.78 2.73 8.61
C VAL A 545 22.19 1.32 8.41
N ARG A 546 20.94 1.18 7.90
CA ARG A 546 20.31 -0.15 7.72
C ARG A 546 20.98 -1.00 6.66
N LYS A 547 21.31 -0.41 5.50
CA LYS A 547 22.04 -1.12 4.43
C LYS A 547 23.47 -1.43 4.86
N LEU A 548 24.10 -0.50 5.58
CA LEU A 548 25.44 -0.68 6.17
C LEU A 548 25.45 -1.87 7.14
N GLU A 549 24.49 -1.95 8.05
CA GLU A 549 24.33 -3.09 8.94
C GLU A 549 24.15 -4.41 8.19
N ARG A 550 23.33 -4.42 7.13
CA ARG A 550 23.14 -5.60 6.27
C ARG A 550 24.43 -6.00 5.54
N SER A 551 25.17 -5.03 5.00
CA SER A 551 26.46 -5.31 4.34
C SER A 551 27.47 -5.90 5.30
N ILE A 552 27.55 -5.38 6.54
CA ILE A 552 28.39 -5.96 7.60
C ILE A 552 27.93 -7.39 7.94
N ALA A 553 26.63 -7.64 8.04
CA ALA A 553 26.09 -8.97 8.26
C ALA A 553 26.41 -9.94 7.13
N ASP A 554 26.39 -9.48 5.86
CA ASP A 554 26.81 -10.28 4.70
C ASP A 554 28.29 -10.68 4.79
N ILE A 555 29.15 -9.76 5.22
CA ILE A 555 30.56 -10.04 5.45
C ILE A 555 30.71 -11.09 6.56
N CYS A 556 29.99 -10.94 7.69
CA CYS A 556 30.04 -11.92 8.78
C CYS A 556 29.60 -13.30 8.31
N ARG A 557 28.49 -13.40 7.54
CA ARG A 557 28.02 -14.68 6.99
C ARG A 557 29.04 -15.37 6.08
N LYS A 558 29.69 -14.61 5.19
CA LYS A 558 30.72 -15.15 4.30
C LYS A 558 32.02 -15.48 5.06
N SER A 559 32.34 -14.70 6.07
CA SER A 559 33.45 -15.02 7.00
C SER A 559 33.18 -16.31 7.75
N ALA A 560 32.00 -16.48 8.33
CA ALA A 560 31.63 -17.71 9.03
C ALA A 560 31.76 -18.95 8.14
N LYS A 561 31.34 -18.84 6.86
CA LYS A 561 31.56 -19.93 5.88
C LYS A 561 33.06 -20.28 5.73
N LYS A 562 33.94 -19.29 5.59
CA LYS A 562 35.37 -19.49 5.45
C LYS A 562 36.00 -20.09 6.74
N LEU A 563 35.59 -19.61 7.92
CA LEU A 563 36.06 -20.14 9.19
C LEU A 563 35.66 -21.60 9.39
N VAL A 564 34.41 -21.97 9.03
CA VAL A 564 33.94 -23.37 9.07
C VAL A 564 34.70 -24.25 8.05
N SER A 565 35.11 -23.67 6.92
CA SER A 565 35.94 -24.38 5.89
C SER A 565 37.41 -24.52 6.29
N GLY A 566 37.81 -24.10 7.51
CA GLY A 566 39.15 -24.33 8.06
C GLY A 566 40.07 -23.12 8.13
N GLU A 567 39.65 -21.96 7.71
CA GLU A 567 40.42 -20.72 7.88
C GLU A 567 40.42 -20.33 9.37
N LYS A 568 41.59 -19.97 9.93
CA LYS A 568 41.72 -19.55 11.34
C LYS A 568 41.34 -18.11 11.60
N LYS A 569 41.46 -17.27 10.56
CA LYS A 569 41.20 -15.83 10.67
C LYS A 569 40.87 -15.26 9.28
N VAL A 570 39.87 -14.41 9.22
CA VAL A 570 39.46 -13.66 8.05
C VAL A 570 39.76 -12.16 8.24
N THR A 571 40.45 -11.56 7.28
CA THR A 571 40.67 -10.10 7.28
C THR A 571 40.07 -9.51 6.01
N VAL A 572 39.18 -8.52 6.21
CA VAL A 572 38.54 -7.78 5.13
C VAL A 572 39.25 -6.46 4.92
N THR A 573 39.75 -6.26 3.73
CA THR A 573 40.47 -5.06 3.27
C THR A 573 39.71 -4.43 2.11
N ASP A 574 40.10 -3.22 1.72
CA ASP A 574 39.56 -2.54 0.54
C ASP A 574 39.75 -3.33 -0.77
N GLU A 575 40.83 -4.08 -0.85
CA GLU A 575 41.18 -4.87 -2.03
C GLU A 575 40.31 -6.12 -2.19
N ASN A 576 39.98 -6.80 -1.10
CA ASN A 576 39.23 -8.07 -1.12
C ASN A 576 37.73 -7.93 -0.78
N ILE A 577 37.25 -6.70 -0.58
CA ILE A 577 35.85 -6.46 -0.23
C ILE A 577 34.88 -6.95 -1.30
N THR A 578 35.31 -6.98 -2.56
CA THR A 578 34.53 -7.49 -3.68
C THR A 578 34.22 -8.98 -3.56
N ASP A 579 35.06 -9.77 -2.88
CA ASP A 579 34.80 -11.20 -2.63
C ASP A 579 33.62 -11.39 -1.67
N PHE A 580 33.45 -10.42 -0.78
CA PHE A 580 32.39 -10.43 0.24
C PHE A 580 31.10 -9.77 -0.21
N LEU A 581 31.16 -8.66 -0.92
CA LEU A 581 29.97 -7.87 -1.28
C LEU A 581 29.67 -7.83 -2.78
N GLY A 582 30.55 -8.41 -3.62
CA GLY A 582 30.44 -8.34 -5.07
C GLY A 582 30.96 -7.02 -5.65
N VAL A 583 30.60 -6.73 -6.88
CA VAL A 583 31.04 -5.50 -7.57
C VAL A 583 30.51 -4.25 -6.86
N LYS A 584 31.29 -3.16 -6.94
CA LYS A 584 30.89 -1.86 -6.39
C LYS A 584 29.59 -1.40 -7.03
N LYS A 585 28.59 -1.07 -6.20
CA LYS A 585 27.23 -0.72 -6.65
C LYS A 585 27.10 0.75 -7.01
N TYR A 586 27.88 1.59 -6.35
CA TYR A 586 27.84 3.03 -6.51
C TYR A 586 29.23 3.50 -6.86
N LEU A 587 29.34 4.33 -7.87
CA LEU A 587 30.57 5.04 -8.20
C LEU A 587 30.54 6.40 -7.48
N PRO A 588 31.71 6.94 -7.12
CA PRO A 588 31.77 8.31 -6.59
C PRO A 588 31.16 9.30 -7.59
N GLU A 589 30.42 10.24 -7.08
CA GLU A 589 30.03 11.41 -7.86
C GLU A 589 31.30 12.21 -8.11
N HIS A 590 31.71 12.33 -9.38
CA HIS A 590 32.88 13.10 -9.77
C HIS A 590 32.41 14.40 -10.43
N LEU A 591 33.07 15.47 -10.09
CA LEU A 591 32.95 16.72 -10.84
C LEU A 591 33.50 16.52 -12.25
N GLU A 592 32.92 17.25 -13.21
CA GLU A 592 33.45 17.25 -14.58
C GLU A 592 34.92 17.65 -14.62
N ALA A 593 35.61 17.22 -15.66
CA ALA A 593 37.05 17.46 -15.78
C ALA A 593 37.38 18.93 -16.04
N HIS A 594 36.46 19.66 -16.67
CA HIS A 594 36.64 21.05 -17.11
C HIS A 594 35.43 21.90 -16.76
N ASP A 595 35.61 23.20 -16.76
CA ASP A 595 34.49 24.18 -16.63
C ASP A 595 33.70 24.19 -17.95
N GLU A 596 32.41 23.99 -17.89
CA GLU A 596 31.53 23.82 -19.05
C GLU A 596 30.48 24.93 -19.17
N VAL A 597 30.02 25.17 -20.41
CA VAL A 597 28.95 26.11 -20.70
C VAL A 597 27.62 25.39 -20.60
N GLY A 598 26.69 25.98 -19.84
CA GLY A 598 25.35 25.45 -19.68
C GLY A 598 25.21 24.27 -18.70
N LEU A 599 26.31 23.84 -18.05
CA LEU A 599 26.31 22.80 -17.03
C LEU A 599 26.58 23.40 -15.64
N VAL A 600 25.69 23.16 -14.68
CA VAL A 600 25.78 23.70 -13.33
C VAL A 600 25.47 22.64 -12.30
N ASN A 601 26.27 22.58 -11.24
CA ASN A 601 26.07 21.66 -10.13
C ASN A 601 25.04 22.24 -9.12
N GLY A 602 23.82 21.78 -9.21
CA GLY A 602 22.81 21.96 -8.17
C GLY A 602 22.95 20.97 -7.03
N MET A 603 22.28 21.21 -5.95
CA MET A 603 22.23 20.31 -4.80
C MET A 603 20.77 19.98 -4.49
N ALA A 604 20.47 18.69 -4.40
CA ALA A 604 19.15 18.20 -4.05
C ALA A 604 19.21 17.38 -2.75
N TRP A 605 18.08 17.33 -2.07
CA TRP A 605 17.84 16.46 -0.93
C TRP A 605 16.86 15.36 -1.32
N THR A 606 17.13 14.13 -0.88
CA THR A 606 16.28 12.96 -1.12
C THR A 606 16.12 12.17 0.18
N SER A 607 15.17 11.24 0.21
CA SER A 607 14.98 10.32 1.35
C SER A 607 16.22 9.48 1.69
N VAL A 608 17.20 9.42 0.80
CA VAL A 608 18.47 8.70 1.01
C VAL A 608 19.64 9.62 1.36
N GLY A 609 19.42 10.92 1.45
CA GLY A 609 20.40 11.95 1.77
C GLY A 609 20.57 12.98 0.64
N GLY A 610 21.57 13.84 0.77
CA GLY A 610 21.91 14.82 -0.25
C GLY A 610 22.58 14.18 -1.46
N VAL A 611 22.32 14.74 -2.64
CA VAL A 611 22.93 14.37 -3.92
C VAL A 611 23.35 15.64 -4.67
N LEU A 612 24.46 15.54 -5.41
CA LEU A 612 24.80 16.57 -6.39
C LEU A 612 23.94 16.33 -7.64
N MET A 613 23.29 17.36 -8.12
CA MET A 613 22.38 17.31 -9.26
C MET A 613 22.89 18.23 -10.36
N PRO A 614 23.68 17.71 -11.33
CA PRO A 614 24.04 18.52 -12.48
C PRO A 614 22.78 18.89 -13.27
N LEU A 615 22.69 20.13 -13.68
CA LEU A 615 21.64 20.64 -14.57
C LEU A 615 22.31 21.13 -15.87
N GLU A 616 21.78 20.65 -16.98
CA GLU A 616 22.25 20.95 -18.31
C GLU A 616 21.26 21.85 -19.05
N VAL A 617 21.74 22.89 -19.68
CA VAL A 617 20.93 23.74 -20.54
C VAL A 617 21.58 23.81 -21.92
N LEU A 618 20.82 23.40 -22.91
CA LEU A 618 21.19 23.49 -24.32
C LEU A 618 20.34 24.55 -25.01
N ILE A 619 21.02 25.39 -25.79
CA ILE A 619 20.36 26.45 -26.58
C ILE A 619 20.46 26.08 -28.06
N LEU A 620 19.32 26.03 -28.72
CA LEU A 620 19.19 25.73 -30.13
C LEU A 620 18.56 26.90 -30.87
N ASP A 621 18.81 27.00 -32.15
CA ASP A 621 18.06 27.96 -33.00
C ASP A 621 16.61 27.43 -33.13
N GLY A 622 15.64 28.32 -32.90
CA GLY A 622 14.26 27.88 -32.85
C GLY A 622 13.23 29.00 -32.80
N THR A 623 12.14 28.75 -32.13
CA THR A 623 10.96 29.64 -32.08
C THR A 623 10.60 30.10 -30.67
N GLY A 624 11.47 29.91 -29.69
CA GLY A 624 11.24 30.29 -28.28
C GLY A 624 10.60 29.18 -27.43
N LYS A 625 10.67 27.94 -27.84
CA LYS A 625 10.15 26.82 -27.04
C LYS A 625 11.08 26.49 -25.89
N THR A 626 10.49 26.12 -24.75
CA THR A 626 11.25 25.59 -23.61
C THR A 626 10.83 24.14 -23.37
N GLU A 627 11.78 23.23 -23.46
CA GLU A 627 11.58 21.80 -23.24
C GLU A 627 12.25 21.35 -21.95
N PHE A 628 11.61 20.42 -21.27
CA PHE A 628 12.07 19.89 -19.99
C PHE A 628 12.20 18.37 -20.05
N THR A 629 13.35 17.84 -19.68
CA THR A 629 13.59 16.39 -19.61
C THR A 629 14.27 16.02 -18.28
N GLY A 630 14.18 14.75 -17.87
CA GLY A 630 14.79 14.27 -16.64
C GLY A 630 13.82 14.10 -15.45
N SER A 631 12.54 13.82 -15.72
CA SER A 631 11.48 13.62 -14.68
C SER A 631 11.33 14.79 -13.71
N LEU A 632 11.27 16.00 -14.26
CA LEU A 632 11.03 17.21 -13.47
C LEU A 632 9.55 17.29 -13.07
N GLY A 633 9.28 17.47 -11.76
CA GLY A 633 7.95 17.74 -11.23
C GLY A 633 7.45 19.13 -11.55
N ASP A 634 6.22 19.42 -11.19
CA ASP A 634 5.55 20.66 -11.60
C ASP A 634 6.13 21.89 -10.89
N VAL A 635 6.52 21.76 -9.61
CA VAL A 635 7.17 22.86 -8.86
C VAL A 635 8.53 23.22 -9.50
N MET A 636 9.29 22.22 -9.90
CA MET A 636 10.59 22.44 -10.54
C MET A 636 10.44 23.04 -11.95
N LYS A 637 9.40 22.66 -12.71
CA LYS A 637 9.07 23.27 -14.00
C LYS A 637 8.64 24.74 -13.85
N GLU A 638 7.89 25.04 -12.78
CA GLU A 638 7.53 26.41 -12.44
C GLU A 638 8.76 27.25 -12.11
N SER A 639 9.66 26.74 -11.26
CA SER A 639 10.95 27.36 -10.95
C SER A 639 11.78 27.62 -12.21
N ALA A 640 11.77 26.69 -13.17
CA ALA A 640 12.45 26.87 -14.45
C ALA A 640 11.83 28.00 -15.30
N LYS A 641 10.50 28.12 -15.32
CA LYS A 641 9.83 29.25 -16.00
C LYS A 641 10.18 30.60 -15.36
N ILE A 642 10.28 30.64 -14.03
CA ILE A 642 10.73 31.83 -13.30
C ILE A 642 12.17 32.16 -13.68
N ALA A 643 13.06 31.14 -13.73
CA ALA A 643 14.46 31.31 -14.13
C ALA A 643 14.61 31.84 -15.56
N VAL A 644 13.83 31.36 -16.52
CA VAL A 644 13.81 31.89 -17.91
C VAL A 644 13.36 33.33 -17.91
N SER A 645 12.30 33.70 -17.19
CA SER A 645 11.78 35.07 -17.10
C SER A 645 12.78 36.03 -16.46
N LEU A 646 13.45 35.59 -15.40
CA LEU A 646 14.49 36.36 -14.73
C LEU A 646 15.71 36.53 -15.65
N THR A 647 16.17 35.47 -16.30
CA THR A 647 17.28 35.56 -17.25
C THR A 647 17.01 36.56 -18.34
N ARG A 648 15.75 36.63 -18.83
CA ARG A 648 15.32 37.62 -19.80
C ARG A 648 15.42 39.03 -19.25
N SER A 649 15.08 39.27 -17.98
CA SER A 649 15.16 40.59 -17.36
C SER A 649 16.60 41.11 -17.17
N ILE A 650 17.55 40.18 -16.91
CA ILE A 650 18.96 40.50 -16.67
C ILE A 650 19.86 40.33 -17.93
N ALA A 651 19.28 39.94 -19.06
CA ALA A 651 19.99 39.57 -20.29
C ALA A 651 21.05 40.60 -20.70
N LYS A 652 20.71 41.87 -20.66
CA LYS A 652 21.62 42.97 -21.02
C LYS A 652 22.89 43.02 -20.16
N LYS A 653 22.78 42.70 -18.86
CA LYS A 653 23.91 42.69 -17.91
C LYS A 653 24.97 41.66 -18.26
N TYR A 654 24.55 40.52 -18.83
CA TYR A 654 25.42 39.39 -19.14
C TYR A 654 25.67 39.19 -20.64
N ASN A 655 25.47 40.25 -21.43
CA ASN A 655 25.70 40.21 -22.88
C ASN A 655 24.89 39.17 -23.63
N ILE A 656 23.67 38.90 -23.17
CA ILE A 656 22.71 37.99 -23.77
C ILE A 656 21.76 38.80 -24.66
N ASP A 657 21.43 38.24 -25.85
CA ASP A 657 20.44 38.84 -26.73
C ASP A 657 19.09 38.96 -26.02
N PRO A 658 18.54 40.17 -25.84
CA PRO A 658 17.23 40.32 -25.15
C PRO A 658 16.07 39.63 -25.87
N GLU A 659 16.21 39.32 -27.16
CA GLU A 659 15.17 38.70 -27.98
C GLU A 659 15.36 37.16 -28.12
N PHE A 660 16.26 36.56 -27.33
CA PHE A 660 16.55 35.11 -27.39
C PHE A 660 15.29 34.27 -27.31
N TRP A 661 14.29 34.71 -26.58
CA TRP A 661 13.01 34.03 -26.40
C TRP A 661 12.18 33.90 -27.68
N LYS A 662 12.56 34.60 -28.79
CA LYS A 662 11.91 34.47 -30.11
C LYS A 662 12.72 33.62 -31.08
N THR A 663 14.02 33.52 -30.87
CA THR A 663 14.95 32.97 -31.83
C THR A 663 15.69 31.72 -31.32
N LYS A 664 15.58 31.38 -30.05
CA LYS A 664 16.27 30.26 -29.43
C LYS A 664 15.31 29.35 -28.71
N ASP A 665 15.38 28.07 -28.97
CA ASP A 665 14.73 27.04 -28.19
C ASP A 665 15.65 26.64 -27.03
N ILE A 666 15.07 26.45 -25.85
CA ILE A 666 15.80 26.13 -24.63
C ILE A 666 15.44 24.72 -24.21
N HIS A 667 16.44 23.84 -24.11
CA HIS A 667 16.25 22.51 -23.57
C HIS A 667 16.96 22.40 -22.21
N ILE A 668 16.16 22.16 -21.16
CA ILE A 668 16.63 21.97 -19.78
C ILE A 668 16.59 20.48 -19.45
N HIS A 669 17.72 19.93 -19.12
CA HIS A 669 17.85 18.50 -18.76
C HIS A 669 18.42 18.34 -17.36
N ALA A 670 17.79 17.46 -16.57
CA ALA A 670 18.36 16.96 -15.32
C ALA A 670 18.65 15.46 -15.48
N PRO A 671 19.93 15.04 -15.57
CA PRO A 671 20.32 13.63 -15.71
C PRO A 671 19.69 12.71 -14.64
N GLU A 672 19.77 11.40 -14.85
CA GLU A 672 19.08 10.37 -14.02
C GLU A 672 17.54 10.47 -14.06
N GLY A 673 16.96 10.41 -15.26
CA GLY A 673 15.51 10.51 -15.50
C GLY A 673 14.64 9.47 -14.79
N ALA A 674 15.23 8.38 -14.29
CA ALA A 674 14.52 7.39 -13.50
C ALA A 674 14.13 7.86 -12.06
N VAL A 675 14.76 8.96 -11.59
CA VAL A 675 14.49 9.53 -10.27
C VAL A 675 13.65 10.79 -10.44
N PRO A 676 12.40 10.82 -9.94
CA PRO A 676 11.60 12.05 -9.95
C PRO A 676 12.29 13.17 -9.16
N LYS A 677 12.30 14.37 -9.73
CA LYS A 677 12.92 15.56 -9.13
C LYS A 677 11.89 16.65 -9.05
N ASP A 678 11.61 17.14 -7.85
CA ASP A 678 10.69 18.25 -7.65
C ASP A 678 11.17 19.17 -6.51
N GLY A 679 10.86 20.44 -6.62
CA GLY A 679 11.15 21.42 -5.60
C GLY A 679 11.65 22.77 -6.16
N PRO A 680 11.46 23.88 -5.41
CA PRO A 680 11.81 25.22 -5.87
C PRO A 680 13.31 25.54 -5.73
N SER A 681 14.08 24.76 -4.94
CA SER A 681 15.48 25.09 -4.57
C SER A 681 16.50 25.00 -5.72
N ALA A 682 16.06 24.56 -6.90
CA ALA A 682 16.90 24.54 -8.11
C ALA A 682 16.87 25.87 -8.90
N GLY A 683 16.09 26.88 -8.50
CA GLY A 683 15.91 28.12 -9.22
C GLY A 683 17.21 28.87 -9.49
N VAL A 684 18.06 28.97 -8.50
CA VAL A 684 19.40 29.59 -8.64
C VAL A 684 20.25 28.81 -9.64
N THR A 685 20.26 27.48 -9.58
CA THR A 685 21.00 26.61 -10.48
C THR A 685 20.52 26.74 -11.93
N LEU A 686 19.21 26.72 -12.13
CA LEU A 686 18.56 26.88 -13.42
C LEU A 686 18.88 28.25 -14.05
N THR A 687 18.81 29.32 -13.25
CA THR A 687 19.13 30.66 -13.71
C THR A 687 20.60 30.79 -14.13
N THR A 688 21.51 30.19 -13.34
CA THR A 688 22.93 30.22 -13.65
C THR A 688 23.25 29.40 -14.91
N ALA A 689 22.61 28.22 -15.09
CA ALA A 689 22.78 27.42 -16.30
C ALA A 689 22.25 28.13 -17.55
N LEU A 690 21.10 28.81 -17.46
CA LEU A 690 20.52 29.61 -18.53
C LEU A 690 21.42 30.77 -18.91
N VAL A 691 21.91 31.54 -17.93
CA VAL A 691 22.82 32.68 -18.18
C VAL A 691 24.11 32.19 -18.81
N SER A 692 24.68 31.09 -18.31
CA SER A 692 25.88 30.45 -18.89
C SER A 692 25.66 30.03 -20.34
N ALA A 693 24.61 29.26 -20.61
CA ALA A 693 24.31 28.75 -21.95
C ALA A 693 24.06 29.87 -22.97
N LEU A 694 23.31 30.91 -22.57
CA LEU A 694 22.96 32.03 -23.44
C LEU A 694 24.11 33.03 -23.65
N SER A 695 24.98 33.23 -22.65
CA SER A 695 26.16 34.11 -22.76
C SER A 695 27.38 33.40 -23.32
N GLY A 696 27.38 32.04 -23.39
CA GLY A 696 28.55 31.26 -23.76
C GLY A 696 29.67 31.30 -22.70
N THR A 697 29.35 31.66 -21.46
CA THR A 697 30.32 31.79 -20.37
C THR A 697 30.38 30.46 -19.57
N PRO A 698 31.54 29.81 -19.44
CA PRO A 698 31.63 28.57 -18.67
C PRO A 698 31.32 28.79 -17.19
N VAL A 699 30.79 27.72 -16.56
CA VAL A 699 30.56 27.68 -15.11
C VAL A 699 31.71 26.93 -14.45
N ARG A 700 32.16 27.41 -13.34
CA ARG A 700 33.19 26.73 -12.53
C ARG A 700 32.66 25.39 -12.01
N ARG A 701 33.36 24.33 -12.33
CA ARG A 701 33.03 22.95 -11.89
C ARG A 701 33.11 22.75 -10.40
N ASP A 702 33.94 23.52 -9.69
CA ASP A 702 34.15 23.40 -8.23
C ASP A 702 33.14 24.22 -7.43
N VAL A 703 32.11 24.78 -8.08
CA VAL A 703 31.03 25.54 -7.46
C VAL A 703 29.76 24.72 -7.51
N ALA A 704 29.07 24.60 -6.39
CA ALA A 704 27.69 24.12 -6.31
C ALA A 704 26.80 25.18 -5.71
N MET A 705 25.51 25.10 -5.98
CA MET A 705 24.56 26.10 -5.51
C MET A 705 23.20 25.52 -5.21
N THR A 706 22.48 26.19 -4.33
CA THR A 706 21.07 25.93 -4.03
C THR A 706 20.38 27.22 -3.62
N GLY A 707 19.13 27.35 -3.95
CA GLY A 707 18.32 28.52 -3.62
C GLY A 707 17.06 28.58 -4.47
N GLU A 708 15.96 28.98 -3.86
CA GLU A 708 14.77 29.36 -4.59
C GLU A 708 14.97 30.76 -5.15
N ILE A 709 14.43 31.04 -6.34
CA ILE A 709 14.62 32.30 -7.01
C ILE A 709 13.29 33.02 -7.25
N THR A 710 13.28 34.32 -7.05
CA THR A 710 12.12 35.15 -7.38
C THR A 710 12.28 35.83 -8.75
N LEU A 711 11.20 36.32 -9.33
CA LEU A 711 11.22 37.13 -10.57
C LEU A 711 12.07 38.39 -10.50
N ARG A 712 12.43 38.87 -9.30
CA ARG A 712 13.28 40.02 -9.05
C ARG A 712 14.75 39.67 -8.81
N GLY A 713 15.08 38.37 -8.81
CA GLY A 713 16.43 37.88 -8.57
C GLY A 713 16.80 37.68 -7.11
N LYS A 714 15.87 37.90 -6.15
CA LYS A 714 16.13 37.58 -4.74
C LYS A 714 16.22 36.07 -4.55
N VAL A 715 17.20 35.63 -3.75
CA VAL A 715 17.42 34.21 -3.39
C VAL A 715 16.75 33.97 -2.04
N LEU A 716 15.84 32.96 -2.00
CA LEU A 716 15.07 32.61 -0.83
C LEU A 716 15.61 31.35 -0.16
N ALA A 717 15.26 31.16 1.11
CA ALA A 717 15.69 30.04 1.95
C ALA A 717 15.30 28.66 1.38
N ILE A 718 16.08 27.65 1.76
CA ILE A 718 15.87 26.24 1.35
C ILE A 718 15.96 25.33 2.56
N GLY A 719 15.36 24.16 2.45
CA GLY A 719 15.54 23.08 3.44
C GLY A 719 16.68 22.12 3.10
N GLY A 720 17.15 21.40 4.12
CA GLY A 720 18.13 20.32 3.98
C GLY A 720 19.55 20.78 3.63
N LEU A 721 19.99 21.92 4.16
CA LEU A 721 21.31 22.47 3.89
C LEU A 721 22.42 21.48 4.30
N LYS A 722 22.25 20.79 5.44
CA LYS A 722 23.21 19.80 5.95
C LYS A 722 23.46 18.68 4.95
N GLU A 723 22.41 18.07 4.43
CA GLU A 723 22.48 16.99 3.45
C GLU A 723 23.07 17.46 2.13
N LYS A 724 22.65 18.61 1.64
CA LYS A 724 23.11 19.22 0.41
C LYS A 724 24.59 19.52 0.44
N THR A 725 25.07 20.17 1.49
CA THR A 725 26.50 20.52 1.64
C THR A 725 27.40 19.30 1.83
N MET A 726 26.87 18.24 2.51
CA MET A 726 27.57 16.97 2.62
C MET A 726 27.75 16.31 1.24
N ALA A 727 26.74 16.37 0.36
CA ALA A 727 26.85 15.86 -1.01
C ALA A 727 27.91 16.64 -1.81
N ALA A 728 27.88 17.95 -1.72
CA ALA A 728 28.88 18.81 -2.36
C ALA A 728 30.31 18.49 -1.88
N TYR A 729 30.49 18.34 -0.57
CA TYR A 729 31.77 17.93 0.02
C TYR A 729 32.28 16.58 -0.53
N ARG A 730 31.40 15.56 -0.57
CA ARG A 730 31.73 14.21 -1.10
C ARG A 730 32.13 14.24 -2.57
N ALA A 731 31.47 15.08 -3.37
CA ALA A 731 31.75 15.24 -4.77
C ALA A 731 33.05 16.03 -5.05
N GLY A 732 33.64 16.67 -4.03
CA GLY A 732 34.86 17.45 -4.16
C GLY A 732 34.64 18.92 -4.57
N VAL A 733 33.42 19.41 -4.42
CA VAL A 733 33.10 20.84 -4.55
C VAL A 733 33.94 21.65 -3.56
N LYS A 734 34.36 22.85 -3.92
CA LYS A 734 35.14 23.77 -3.06
C LYS A 734 34.32 24.95 -2.57
N THR A 735 33.39 25.43 -3.40
CA THR A 735 32.59 26.60 -3.08
C THR A 735 31.10 26.26 -3.19
N VAL A 736 30.34 26.65 -2.18
CA VAL A 736 28.89 26.44 -2.15
C VAL A 736 28.19 27.79 -2.01
N CYS A 737 27.31 28.11 -2.96
CA CYS A 737 26.43 29.29 -2.86
C CYS A 737 25.14 28.90 -2.16
N ILE A 738 24.80 29.64 -1.09
CA ILE A 738 23.62 29.42 -0.27
C ILE A 738 22.82 30.71 -0.10
N PRO A 739 21.50 30.63 0.17
CA PRO A 739 20.72 31.83 0.50
C PRO A 739 21.17 32.49 1.78
N LYS A 740 21.02 33.81 1.89
CA LYS A 740 21.34 34.59 3.10
C LYS A 740 20.54 34.11 4.32
N GLU A 741 19.32 33.77 4.13
CA GLU A 741 18.43 33.30 5.20
C GLU A 741 18.89 31.94 5.79
N ASN A 742 19.71 31.16 5.08
CA ASN A 742 20.32 29.92 5.56
C ASN A 742 21.73 30.12 6.16
N GLU A 743 22.21 31.35 6.31
CA GLU A 743 23.52 31.60 6.95
C GLU A 743 23.61 31.04 8.37
N PRO A 744 22.57 31.14 9.24
CA PRO A 744 22.60 30.52 10.57
C PRO A 744 22.73 29.00 10.54
N ASP A 745 22.22 28.33 9.48
CA ASP A 745 22.28 26.89 9.34
C ASP A 745 23.72 26.38 9.15
N ILE A 746 24.65 27.25 8.75
CA ILE A 746 26.08 26.90 8.65
C ILE A 746 26.60 26.44 10.01
N ASP A 747 26.11 27.03 11.10
CA ASP A 747 26.52 26.66 12.45
C ASP A 747 26.11 25.25 12.85
N GLU A 748 25.13 24.70 12.18
CA GLU A 748 24.64 23.35 12.38
C GLU A 748 25.39 22.27 11.59
N LEU A 749 26.24 22.69 10.64
CA LEU A 749 27.01 21.77 9.81
C LEU A 749 28.16 21.11 10.60
N ASP A 750 28.58 19.95 10.14
CA ASP A 750 29.76 19.28 10.68
C ASP A 750 31.04 20.11 10.48
N ASP A 751 31.93 20.11 11.47
CA ASP A 751 33.19 20.84 11.42
C ASP A 751 34.06 20.48 10.21
N VAL A 752 33.99 19.22 9.75
CA VAL A 752 34.72 18.77 8.55
C VAL A 752 34.18 19.48 7.32
N VAL A 753 32.87 19.61 7.20
CA VAL A 753 32.23 20.28 6.06
C VAL A 753 32.45 21.79 6.09
N LYS A 754 32.30 22.40 7.29
CA LYS A 754 32.55 23.85 7.50
C LYS A 754 33.95 24.25 7.07
N ASN A 755 34.95 23.45 7.48
CA ASN A 755 36.35 23.76 7.22
C ASN A 755 36.81 23.42 5.80
N SER A 756 36.08 22.57 5.07
CA SER A 756 36.45 22.11 3.73
C SER A 756 35.76 22.87 2.61
N LEU A 757 34.62 23.49 2.87
CA LEU A 757 33.83 24.22 1.90
C LEU A 757 33.92 25.72 2.17
N LYS A 758 34.02 26.50 1.08
CA LYS A 758 33.87 27.94 1.13
C LYS A 758 32.41 28.28 0.87
N PHE A 759 31.73 28.86 1.86
CA PHE A 759 30.35 29.31 1.72
C PHE A 759 30.30 30.74 1.15
N VAL A 760 29.46 30.94 0.15
CA VAL A 760 29.12 32.23 -0.41
C VAL A 760 27.63 32.48 -0.14
N VAL A 761 27.38 33.44 0.72
CA VAL A 761 26.04 33.84 1.13
C VAL A 761 25.48 34.78 0.08
N ALA A 762 24.38 34.41 -0.56
CA ALA A 762 23.76 35.17 -1.63
C ALA A 762 22.36 35.70 -1.22
N GLU A 763 22.17 37.00 -1.32
CA GLU A 763 20.86 37.65 -1.20
C GLU A 763 20.20 37.81 -2.57
N ASP A 764 21.02 37.96 -3.60
CA ASP A 764 20.61 38.19 -4.99
C ASP A 764 21.37 37.25 -5.92
N ILE A 765 20.75 36.89 -7.04
CA ILE A 765 21.34 36.02 -8.07
C ILE A 765 22.66 36.53 -8.62
N SER A 766 22.89 37.84 -8.63
CA SER A 766 24.14 38.44 -9.11
C SER A 766 25.35 37.94 -8.36
N THR A 767 25.27 37.77 -7.04
CA THR A 767 26.36 37.22 -6.20
C THR A 767 26.71 35.77 -6.61
N VAL A 768 25.68 34.98 -6.94
CA VAL A 768 25.88 33.60 -7.42
C VAL A 768 26.52 33.58 -8.80
N LEU A 769 26.03 34.39 -9.74
CA LEU A 769 26.55 34.47 -11.09
C LEU A 769 28.01 34.94 -11.12
N GLU A 770 28.36 35.95 -10.31
CA GLU A 770 29.74 36.47 -10.19
C GLU A 770 30.68 35.39 -9.57
N THR A 771 30.18 34.55 -8.72
CA THR A 771 30.97 33.46 -8.11
C THR A 771 31.13 32.27 -9.04
N ALA A 772 30.06 31.91 -9.75
CA ALA A 772 29.99 30.65 -10.53
C ALA A 772 30.49 30.79 -11.95
N LEU A 773 30.29 31.95 -12.61
CA LEU A 773 30.72 32.14 -14.00
C LEU A 773 32.21 32.51 -14.10
N VAL A 774 32.87 31.91 -15.07
CA VAL A 774 34.24 32.27 -15.41
C VAL A 774 34.23 33.51 -16.28
N ILE A 775 33.95 34.66 -15.65
CA ILE A 775 33.97 35.95 -16.35
C ILE A 775 35.44 36.29 -16.62
N PRO A 776 35.87 36.43 -17.87
CA PRO A 776 37.21 36.89 -18.16
C PRO A 776 37.38 38.28 -17.49
N ASN A 777 38.37 38.41 -16.61
CA ASN A 777 38.72 39.71 -16.04
C ASN A 777 38.91 40.72 -17.19
N CYS A 778 37.96 41.57 -17.45
CA CYS A 778 38.12 42.73 -18.33
C CYS A 778 39.00 43.73 -17.60
N ASN A 779 40.31 43.52 -17.61
CA ASN A 779 41.25 44.60 -17.40
C ASN A 779 41.19 45.47 -18.65
N PRO A 780 40.80 46.75 -18.55
CA PRO A 780 40.66 47.60 -19.72
C PRO A 780 42.00 48.18 -20.16
N LYS A 781 43.00 47.31 -20.40
CA LYS A 781 44.23 47.67 -21.10
C LYS A 781 44.84 46.41 -21.73
N GLU A 782 44.48 46.14 -22.98
CA GLU A 782 45.33 45.69 -24.05
C GLU A 782 44.44 45.21 -25.23
N LYS A 783 44.20 46.17 -26.13
CA LYS A 783 43.77 45.82 -27.48
C LYS A 783 45.01 45.35 -28.25
N ALA A 784 45.16 44.01 -28.39
CA ALA A 784 46.12 43.46 -29.37
C ALA A 784 45.42 43.29 -30.74
N PRO A 785 46.05 43.54 -31.85
CA PRO A 785 45.38 43.61 -33.16
C PRO A 785 45.12 42.24 -33.75
N LEU A 786 43.91 42.10 -34.31
CA LEU A 786 43.48 40.90 -35.08
C LEU A 786 44.45 40.62 -36.25
N LYS A 787 45.21 39.55 -36.14
CA LYS A 787 45.93 38.99 -37.33
C LYS A 787 44.93 38.16 -38.14
N ARG A 788 44.66 38.66 -39.36
CA ARG A 788 43.98 37.91 -40.43
C ARG A 788 44.70 36.63 -40.72
N ARG A 789 44.07 35.50 -40.57
CA ARG A 789 44.60 34.21 -41.05
C ARG A 789 44.09 33.97 -42.45
N THR A 790 45.08 33.99 -43.37
CA THR A 790 44.96 33.63 -44.78
C THR A 790 44.69 32.11 -44.91
N THR A 791 43.75 31.81 -45.77
CA THR A 791 43.41 30.46 -46.24
C THR A 791 44.58 29.80 -46.97
N ALA A 792 44.99 28.62 -46.50
CA ALA A 792 45.80 27.70 -47.26
C ALA A 792 45.03 26.40 -47.57
N LYS A 793 44.81 26.18 -48.85
CA LYS A 793 44.30 24.91 -49.40
C LYS A 793 45.33 23.81 -49.18
N ALA A 794 44.89 22.69 -48.62
CA ALA A 794 45.66 21.44 -48.78
C ALA A 794 44.73 20.35 -49.32
N LYS A 795 45.27 19.66 -50.31
CA LYS A 795 44.67 18.61 -51.12
C LYS A 795 44.39 17.33 -50.37
N ALA A 796 43.33 16.70 -50.81
CA ALA A 796 42.94 15.36 -50.43
C ALA A 796 43.91 14.30 -50.97
N GLU A 797 44.10 13.24 -50.21
CA GLU A 797 44.28 11.88 -50.74
C GLU A 797 43.58 10.84 -49.83
N LYS A 798 42.73 10.05 -50.49
CA LYS A 798 42.01 8.89 -49.98
C LYS A 798 42.93 7.73 -49.63
N LYS A 799 42.62 7.05 -48.56
CA LYS A 799 42.73 5.58 -48.54
C LYS A 799 41.77 5.03 -47.45
N LEU A 800 40.77 4.32 -47.91
CA LEU A 800 40.00 3.34 -47.12
C LEU A 800 40.83 2.08 -46.90
N PRO A 801 40.64 1.35 -45.88
CA PRO A 801 40.63 -0.10 -45.94
C PRO A 801 39.32 -0.72 -45.50
N ALA A 802 39.08 -1.87 -46.10
CA ALA A 802 37.94 -2.70 -46.21
C ALA A 802 37.40 -3.30 -44.91
N LEU A 803 36.10 -3.53 -44.92
CA LEU A 803 35.37 -4.49 -44.08
C LEU A 803 35.89 -5.91 -44.24
N THR A 804 36.03 -6.61 -43.10
CA THR A 804 35.79 -8.05 -43.05
C THR A 804 34.89 -8.36 -41.85
N ALA A 805 33.81 -9.06 -42.18
CA ALA A 805 32.91 -9.69 -41.27
C ALA A 805 33.58 -10.90 -40.59
N ASN A 806 33.27 -11.08 -39.33
CA ASN A 806 32.74 -12.34 -38.76
C ASN A 806 31.96 -12.02 -37.49
#